data_d4cc7b4106b6c33e3590cd868f7809c9
#
_entry.id   d4cc7b4106b6c33e3590cd868f7809c9
#
_cell.length_a   1.000
_cell.length_b   1.000
_cell.length_c   1.000
_cell.angle_alpha   90.00
_cell.angle_beta   90.00
_cell.angle_gamma   90.00
#
_symmetry.space_group_name_H-M   'P 1'
#
loop_
_entity.id
_entity.type
_entity.pdbx_description
1 polymer ?
#
loop_
_entity_poly.entity_id
_entity_poly.type
_entity_poly.pdbx_seq_one_letter_code
_entity_poly.pdbx_strand_id
1 'polypeptide(L)'
;MKLGCISSCARSGRARFTVLLLCCLAVLPTTKLLGQRLPSTVRPEHYSLTLTPDLKAAAYTGVESIDINVAEPANTIVLNSIEIEFQSVSVTAGGKKQVATVSLDKEKQQATFTFPEKIPAGKARLDINFTGILNNELRGFYLSRTGRRNYAVTQFEPTDARRAFPSFDEPAFKATYDISLVIDTGDTAVSNSPIANDTPGPGADRHTVKFLTTPKMSTYLVAFLVGDFKCTDGEQDGVAIRVCSTPDRVALTPYGVDVAKYVLHYYNNYFGIPYPLKKLDLIALPDFEAGAMENFGAITYRETDLLIDNKTASVGAKKEVALVIAHEMAHQWFGDLVTMQWWDNIWLNEGFATWMENKPVAAMRPEWNIDQDVAQNLDGTLNLDAQPTTRAIRAKADTPEEINQMFDGIAYGKASDVLLTVENYLGEETFRKGVHNYLAAHLYSNATAEDFWDAQTATSRKPVDKIMESLVAQPGVPLLTFGAPAGGKVQVSQQRFFLSPSIKPDQARKWTLPVCFRSTDNSADCRVLTPNVSALAVPSGEPFFANAGGKGYFRSSYPAGEYKAIVANIETALTPVERISLLGDVWAQVRANKSSIGNYLDLVAAVKDDSNAGVVSTALGGYQTAYVRIAATPEEKAALAAWVRSTFGPVYARLGPPSDSDSANTRELRAQLFAALGEAKDPAILDEARQIALKYIADPGSVEPTLGQTALAIAARNGDEELFNKLQKISETSANPEFQIGALRLLAEFKKPELVGRALDYAVSGKVRNQDAAIQLAIPLQTDESRDQAWKFIQSNWPKVQAQLTTNSGGILVGSTGAFCSETGRQEVQQFFSTHKVAAADQALKHSIERINGCIELRALQEPQLKNWLTTQSRISGGVASR
;
A
#
# COMPACT_ATOMS: atom_id res chain seq x y z
N MET A 1 -14.41 -42.63 49.23
CA MET A 1 -13.96 -43.71 50.08
C MET A 1 -12.49 -43.89 49.78
N LYS A 2 -11.65 -43.38 50.58
CA LYS A 2 -10.90 -43.99 51.77
C LYS A 2 -9.90 -45.03 51.31
N LEU A 3 -8.63 -44.64 51.36
CA LEU A 3 -7.52 -45.14 52.14
C LEU A 3 -6.89 -46.41 51.56
N GLY A 4 -5.63 -46.67 51.64
CA GLY A 4 -4.55 -46.06 52.38
C GLY A 4 -3.25 -46.81 52.18
N CYS A 5 -2.22 -46.20 52.64
CA CYS A 5 -0.83 -46.55 52.88
C CYS A 5 -0.50 -47.94 53.33
N ILE A 6 0.67 -48.43 53.07
CA ILE A 6 1.77 -48.68 54.06
C ILE A 6 2.88 -49.47 53.36
N SER A 7 4.06 -48.93 53.33
CA SER A 7 5.40 -49.21 53.67
C SER A 7 5.78 -50.65 54.16
N SER A 8 6.89 -51.19 53.66
CA SER A 8 8.14 -51.33 54.37
C SER A 8 9.08 -52.41 53.76
N CYS A 9 10.26 -52.01 53.55
CA CYS A 9 11.57 -52.51 53.93
C CYS A 9 11.82 -54.01 53.90
N ALA A 10 12.79 -54.58 53.19
CA ALA A 10 14.14 -54.89 53.59
C ALA A 10 14.86 -55.86 52.65
N ARG A 11 16.08 -55.45 52.29
CA ARG A 11 17.35 -56.24 52.14
C ARG A 11 17.37 -57.66 51.56
N SER A 12 18.06 -57.85 50.48
CA SER A 12 19.42 -58.31 50.23
C SER A 12 19.53 -59.20 49.01
N GLY A 13 20.68 -59.15 48.31
CA GLY A 13 21.03 -60.20 47.35
C GLY A 13 21.64 -59.62 46.01
N ARG A 14 22.95 -59.64 45.98
CA ARG A 14 23.76 -59.33 44.77
C ARG A 14 23.50 -60.34 43.66
N ALA A 15 23.18 -59.87 42.44
CA ALA A 15 23.61 -60.54 41.22
C ALA A 15 23.74 -59.48 40.13
N ARG A 16 24.95 -59.36 39.61
CA ARG A 16 25.28 -58.51 38.42
C ARG A 16 24.69 -59.17 37.18
N PHE A 17 23.78 -58.50 36.47
CA PHE A 17 23.49 -58.75 35.08
C PHE A 17 23.63 -57.45 34.36
N THR A 18 24.68 -57.29 33.52
CA THR A 18 24.95 -56.20 32.63
C THR A 18 24.02 -56.37 31.43
N VAL A 19 22.95 -55.60 31.37
CA VAL A 19 22.13 -55.48 30.15
C VAL A 19 22.58 -54.21 29.43
N LEU A 20 23.24 -54.40 28.31
CA LEU A 20 23.58 -53.37 27.34
C LEU A 20 22.27 -52.90 26.68
N LEU A 21 21.72 -51.77 27.11
CA LEU A 21 20.62 -51.09 26.42
C LEU A 21 21.22 -50.28 25.25
N LEU A 22 21.20 -50.84 24.06
CA LEU A 22 21.48 -50.08 22.82
C LEU A 22 20.32 -49.08 22.61
N CYS A 23 20.51 -47.82 23.03
CA CYS A 23 19.69 -46.73 22.59
C CYS A 23 20.00 -46.46 21.12
N CYS A 24 19.23 -47.05 20.20
CA CYS A 24 19.12 -46.53 18.84
C CYS A 24 18.48 -45.15 18.89
N LEU A 25 19.30 -44.10 19.02
CA LEU A 25 18.89 -42.74 18.63
C LEU A 25 18.66 -42.77 17.10
N ALA A 26 17.40 -42.98 16.73
CA ALA A 26 16.96 -42.62 15.38
C ALA A 26 17.19 -41.10 15.23
N VAL A 27 18.31 -40.71 14.65
CA VAL A 27 18.50 -39.38 14.08
C VAL A 27 17.54 -39.33 12.91
N LEU A 28 16.30 -38.90 13.16
CA LEU A 28 15.45 -38.40 12.09
C LEU A 28 16.23 -37.25 11.47
N PRO A 29 16.54 -37.32 10.16
CA PRO A 29 17.05 -36.11 9.50
C PRO A 29 15.97 -35.05 9.70
N THR A 30 16.27 -34.04 10.47
CA THR A 30 15.57 -32.76 10.37
C THR A 30 15.81 -32.29 8.94
N THR A 31 14.93 -32.68 8.02
CA THR A 31 14.80 -31.95 6.77
C THR A 31 14.50 -30.52 7.22
N LYS A 32 15.54 -29.66 7.20
CA LYS A 32 15.30 -28.22 7.08
C LYS A 32 14.31 -28.14 5.94
N LEU A 33 13.10 -27.63 6.18
CA LEU A 33 12.30 -27.04 5.12
C LEU A 33 13.19 -25.94 4.54
N LEU A 34 13.97 -26.30 3.55
CA LEU A 34 14.57 -25.34 2.61
C LEU A 34 13.35 -24.68 1.97
N GLY A 35 13.19 -23.38 2.18
CA GLY A 35 12.16 -22.59 1.49
C GLY A 35 12.17 -22.90 -0.01
N GLN A 36 11.19 -22.41 -0.74
CA GLN A 36 11.01 -22.68 -2.18
C GLN A 36 12.14 -22.06 -3.06
N ARG A 37 13.31 -21.78 -2.47
CA ARG A 37 14.47 -21.18 -3.14
C ARG A 37 15.06 -22.11 -4.18
N LEU A 38 15.45 -21.54 -5.32
CA LEU A 38 16.16 -22.26 -6.36
C LEU A 38 17.61 -22.55 -5.94
N PRO A 39 18.19 -23.69 -6.42
CA PRO A 39 19.61 -23.96 -6.23
C PRO A 39 20.48 -22.90 -6.92
N SER A 40 21.54 -22.44 -6.26
CA SER A 40 22.45 -21.43 -6.80
C SER A 40 23.53 -22.01 -7.73
N THR A 41 23.52 -23.31 -8.00
CA THR A 41 24.50 -24.03 -8.83
C THR A 41 24.41 -23.67 -10.31
N VAL A 42 23.24 -23.19 -10.76
CA VAL A 42 23.04 -22.70 -12.13
C VAL A 42 22.47 -21.28 -12.05
N ARG A 43 23.02 -20.38 -12.88
CA ARG A 43 22.56 -18.98 -12.93
C ARG A 43 22.29 -18.56 -14.36
N PRO A 44 21.22 -17.79 -14.62
CA PRO A 44 20.95 -17.23 -15.94
C PRO A 44 21.91 -16.06 -16.23
N GLU A 45 22.25 -15.89 -17.50
CA GLU A 45 22.99 -14.73 -18.01
C GLU A 45 22.12 -13.93 -19.00
N HIS A 46 21.40 -14.65 -19.88
CA HIS A 46 20.57 -14.03 -20.92
C HIS A 46 19.40 -14.93 -21.30
N TYR A 47 18.25 -14.31 -21.56
CA TYR A 47 17.05 -14.96 -22.09
C TYR A 47 16.76 -14.46 -23.51
N SER A 48 16.47 -15.37 -24.43
CA SER A 48 15.86 -15.05 -25.73
C SER A 48 14.48 -15.68 -25.76
N LEU A 49 13.44 -14.84 -25.73
CA LEU A 49 12.05 -15.26 -25.58
C LEU A 49 11.22 -14.80 -26.77
N THR A 50 10.56 -15.75 -27.45
CA THR A 50 9.57 -15.47 -28.50
C THR A 50 8.22 -16.01 -28.10
N LEU A 51 7.22 -15.14 -27.97
CA LEU A 51 5.86 -15.48 -27.58
C LEU A 51 4.88 -15.18 -28.71
N THR A 52 3.92 -16.09 -28.89
CA THR A 52 2.86 -15.95 -29.87
C THR A 52 1.52 -16.09 -29.17
N PRO A 53 0.93 -14.98 -28.68
CA PRO A 53 -0.39 -15.00 -28.04
C PRO A 53 -1.52 -15.20 -29.07
N ASP A 54 -2.55 -15.92 -28.66
CA ASP A 54 -3.83 -16.03 -29.32
C ASP A 54 -4.92 -15.45 -28.39
N LEU A 55 -5.29 -14.20 -28.63
CA LEU A 55 -6.26 -13.46 -27.78
C LEU A 55 -7.66 -14.08 -27.85
N LYS A 56 -7.98 -14.86 -28.89
CA LYS A 56 -9.28 -15.50 -29.06
C LYS A 56 -9.34 -16.84 -28.34
N ALA A 57 -8.26 -17.64 -28.45
CA ALA A 57 -8.16 -18.92 -27.76
C ALA A 57 -7.79 -18.76 -26.27
N ALA A 58 -7.40 -17.57 -25.82
CA ALA A 58 -6.87 -17.30 -24.49
C ALA A 58 -5.67 -18.20 -24.14
N ALA A 59 -4.73 -18.36 -25.09
CA ALA A 59 -3.56 -19.21 -24.97
C ALA A 59 -2.37 -18.58 -25.69
N TYR A 60 -1.18 -19.13 -25.52
CA TYR A 60 0.01 -18.71 -26.25
C TYR A 60 1.00 -19.87 -26.41
N THR A 61 1.90 -19.74 -27.40
CA THR A 61 3.08 -20.59 -27.53
C THR A 61 4.32 -19.80 -27.22
N GLY A 62 5.33 -20.48 -26.64
CA GLY A 62 6.62 -19.87 -26.29
C GLY A 62 7.79 -20.69 -26.81
N VAL A 63 8.78 -19.99 -27.35
CA VAL A 63 10.12 -20.53 -27.68
C VAL A 63 11.13 -19.73 -26.87
N GLU A 64 11.89 -20.40 -26.05
CA GLU A 64 12.82 -19.77 -25.12
C GLU A 64 14.21 -20.42 -25.24
N SER A 65 15.22 -19.60 -25.14
CA SER A 65 16.60 -20.04 -24.92
C SER A 65 17.18 -19.24 -23.76
N ILE A 66 17.83 -19.95 -22.83
CA ILE A 66 18.48 -19.32 -21.67
C ILE A 66 19.97 -19.65 -21.71
N ASP A 67 20.81 -18.62 -21.87
CA ASP A 67 22.25 -18.77 -21.64
C ASP A 67 22.49 -18.80 -20.14
N ILE A 68 23.14 -19.88 -19.67
CA ILE A 68 23.33 -20.16 -18.25
C ILE A 68 24.81 -20.39 -17.94
N ASN A 69 25.19 -20.10 -16.69
CA ASN A 69 26.48 -20.47 -16.13
C ASN A 69 26.30 -21.55 -15.06
N VAL A 70 26.91 -22.70 -15.25
CA VAL A 70 26.90 -23.85 -14.34
C VAL A 70 28.15 -23.76 -13.46
N ALA A 71 27.96 -23.57 -12.14
CA ALA A 71 29.05 -23.38 -11.20
C ALA A 71 29.85 -24.69 -10.95
N GLU A 72 29.16 -25.83 -10.93
CA GLU A 72 29.71 -27.16 -10.74
C GLU A 72 28.96 -28.21 -11.56
N PRO A 73 29.59 -29.30 -11.99
CA PRO A 73 28.93 -30.28 -12.87
C PRO A 73 27.63 -30.85 -12.28
N ALA A 74 26.51 -30.63 -12.95
CA ALA A 74 25.16 -31.00 -12.50
C ALA A 74 24.42 -31.81 -13.59
N ASN A 75 23.58 -32.74 -13.20
CA ASN A 75 22.67 -33.46 -14.09
C ASN A 75 21.21 -32.97 -13.99
N THR A 76 20.95 -31.99 -13.17
CA THR A 76 19.62 -31.39 -13.00
C THR A 76 19.71 -29.89 -13.05
N ILE A 77 18.71 -29.25 -13.65
CA ILE A 77 18.44 -27.80 -13.58
C ILE A 77 17.03 -27.62 -13.05
N VAL A 78 16.85 -26.73 -12.09
CA VAL A 78 15.53 -26.42 -11.51
C VAL A 78 15.17 -24.98 -11.85
N LEU A 79 13.99 -24.79 -12.43
CA LEU A 79 13.38 -23.48 -12.71
C LEU A 79 12.04 -23.37 -11.98
N ASN A 80 11.56 -22.14 -11.78
CA ASN A 80 10.17 -21.91 -11.40
C ASN A 80 9.29 -22.03 -12.65
N SER A 81 8.12 -22.66 -12.49
CA SER A 81 7.14 -22.83 -13.55
C SER A 81 5.80 -23.29 -12.99
N ILE A 82 4.73 -22.66 -13.43
CA ILE A 82 3.34 -23.07 -13.15
C ILE A 82 2.45 -22.68 -14.35
N GLU A 83 1.39 -23.45 -14.63
CA GLU A 83 0.46 -23.22 -15.76
C GLU A 83 1.13 -23.30 -17.15
N ILE A 84 2.29 -23.94 -17.24
CA ILE A 84 3.07 -24.12 -18.46
C ILE A 84 3.10 -25.61 -18.81
N GLU A 85 2.89 -25.92 -20.08
CA GLU A 85 3.03 -27.25 -20.65
C GLU A 85 4.28 -27.32 -21.52
N PHE A 86 5.24 -28.16 -21.12
CA PHE A 86 6.51 -28.32 -21.82
C PHE A 86 6.36 -29.26 -23.04
N GLN A 87 6.79 -28.81 -24.19
CA GLN A 87 6.84 -29.61 -25.43
C GLN A 87 8.21 -30.21 -25.67
N SER A 88 9.26 -29.48 -25.41
CA SER A 88 10.63 -29.99 -25.46
C SER A 88 11.56 -29.15 -24.58
N VAL A 89 12.52 -29.82 -23.96
CA VAL A 89 13.59 -29.20 -23.18
C VAL A 89 14.92 -29.85 -23.53
N SER A 90 15.95 -29.06 -23.84
CA SER A 90 17.29 -29.56 -24.12
C SER A 90 18.34 -28.58 -23.60
N VAL A 91 19.53 -29.10 -23.27
CA VAL A 91 20.71 -28.30 -22.91
C VAL A 91 21.84 -28.56 -23.90
N THR A 92 22.56 -27.51 -24.29
CA THR A 92 23.77 -27.60 -25.09
C THR A 92 24.94 -27.07 -24.26
N ALA A 93 25.95 -27.92 -24.04
CA ALA A 93 27.17 -27.56 -23.30
C ALA A 93 28.38 -28.22 -23.92
N GLY A 94 29.47 -27.47 -24.13
CA GLY A 94 30.70 -28.01 -24.77
C GLY A 94 30.45 -28.61 -26.17
N GLY A 95 29.45 -28.11 -26.91
CA GLY A 95 29.08 -28.62 -28.24
C GLY A 95 28.17 -29.89 -28.20
N LYS A 96 27.88 -30.46 -27.04
CA LYS A 96 27.01 -31.62 -26.86
C LYS A 96 25.60 -31.21 -26.48
N LYS A 97 24.61 -31.65 -27.23
CA LYS A 97 23.17 -31.45 -26.93
C LYS A 97 22.58 -32.66 -26.19
N GLN A 98 21.85 -32.42 -25.13
CA GLN A 98 21.11 -33.45 -24.35
C GLN A 98 19.67 -33.04 -24.22
N VAL A 99 18.74 -34.01 -24.31
CA VAL A 99 17.30 -33.80 -24.07
C VAL A 99 16.99 -34.12 -22.60
N ALA A 100 16.20 -33.29 -21.96
CA ALA A 100 15.80 -33.47 -20.57
C ALA A 100 14.57 -34.36 -20.41
N THR A 101 14.49 -35.06 -19.27
CA THR A 101 13.23 -35.52 -18.69
C THR A 101 12.71 -34.41 -17.76
N VAL A 102 11.46 -34.00 -17.93
CA VAL A 102 10.82 -32.92 -17.14
C VAL A 102 10.00 -33.54 -16.02
N SER A 103 10.17 -33.03 -14.80
CA SER A 103 9.35 -33.37 -13.62
C SER A 103 8.82 -32.06 -12.98
N LEU A 104 7.51 -32.02 -12.67
CA LEU A 104 6.86 -30.84 -12.12
C LEU A 104 6.51 -31.04 -10.64
N ASP A 105 6.87 -30.08 -9.80
CA ASP A 105 6.42 -29.93 -8.42
C ASP A 105 5.45 -28.76 -8.34
N LYS A 106 4.14 -29.05 -8.35
CA LYS A 106 3.09 -28.02 -8.36
C LYS A 106 3.01 -27.24 -7.06
N GLU A 107 3.35 -27.86 -5.92
CA GLU A 107 3.31 -27.19 -4.62
C GLU A 107 4.44 -26.16 -4.50
N LYS A 108 5.61 -26.49 -5.04
CA LYS A 108 6.75 -25.56 -5.08
C LYS A 108 6.75 -24.66 -6.31
N GLN A 109 5.86 -24.88 -7.26
CA GLN A 109 5.83 -24.18 -8.54
C GLN A 109 7.19 -24.28 -9.25
N GLN A 110 7.72 -25.50 -9.33
CA GLN A 110 9.04 -25.78 -9.89
C GLN A 110 8.99 -26.87 -10.96
N ALA A 111 9.84 -26.72 -11.98
CA ALA A 111 10.14 -27.73 -12.98
C ALA A 111 11.60 -28.17 -12.82
N THR A 112 11.82 -29.47 -12.69
CA THR A 112 13.16 -30.08 -12.65
C THR A 112 13.45 -30.73 -13.98
N PHE A 113 14.51 -30.30 -14.65
CA PHE A 113 15.02 -30.86 -15.88
C PHE A 113 16.17 -31.81 -15.56
N THR A 114 16.02 -33.10 -15.82
CA THR A 114 17.05 -34.14 -15.59
C THR A 114 17.66 -34.58 -16.92
N PHE A 115 18.97 -34.49 -17.01
CA PHE A 115 19.74 -34.83 -18.20
C PHE A 115 20.47 -36.18 -18.02
N PRO A 116 20.67 -36.97 -19.12
CA PRO A 116 21.31 -38.26 -19.06
C PRO A 116 22.76 -38.24 -18.53
N GLU A 117 23.47 -37.17 -18.83
CA GLU A 117 24.86 -36.98 -18.39
C GLU A 117 25.02 -35.63 -17.68
N LYS A 118 26.04 -35.51 -16.82
CA LYS A 118 26.35 -34.24 -16.17
C LYS A 118 26.71 -33.17 -17.19
N ILE A 119 26.08 -32.02 -17.04
CA ILE A 119 26.43 -30.77 -17.70
C ILE A 119 27.73 -30.30 -17.06
N PRO A 120 28.82 -30.05 -17.81
CA PRO A 120 30.09 -29.56 -17.28
C PRO A 120 29.93 -28.16 -16.68
N ALA A 121 30.81 -27.80 -15.74
CA ALA A 121 30.91 -26.43 -15.24
C ALA A 121 31.25 -25.46 -16.38
N GLY A 122 30.73 -24.25 -16.34
CA GLY A 122 30.89 -23.20 -17.34
C GLY A 122 29.62 -22.88 -18.10
N LYS A 123 29.78 -22.30 -19.29
CA LYS A 123 28.62 -21.81 -20.10
C LYS A 123 27.87 -22.96 -20.74
N ALA A 124 26.56 -22.88 -20.69
CA ALA A 124 25.64 -23.78 -21.37
C ALA A 124 24.42 -22.98 -21.85
N ARG A 125 23.63 -23.60 -22.77
CA ARG A 125 22.39 -23.01 -23.28
C ARG A 125 21.27 -24.01 -23.09
N LEU A 126 20.20 -23.56 -22.45
CA LEU A 126 18.96 -24.28 -22.26
C LEU A 126 17.96 -23.83 -23.34
N ASP A 127 17.38 -24.74 -24.11
CA ASP A 127 16.37 -24.46 -25.12
C ASP A 127 15.06 -25.13 -24.72
N ILE A 128 13.95 -24.37 -24.68
CA ILE A 128 12.65 -24.79 -24.21
C ILE A 128 11.57 -24.40 -25.22
N ASN A 129 10.67 -25.33 -25.56
CA ASN A 129 9.42 -25.02 -26.25
C ASN A 129 8.25 -25.37 -25.33
N PHE A 130 7.27 -24.47 -25.24
CA PHE A 130 6.19 -24.62 -24.31
C PHE A 130 4.89 -23.94 -24.80
N THR A 131 3.77 -24.27 -24.14
CA THR A 131 2.49 -23.56 -24.27
C THR A 131 2.04 -23.07 -22.90
N GLY A 132 1.25 -21.99 -22.88
CA GLY A 132 0.64 -21.44 -21.69
C GLY A 132 -0.76 -20.90 -21.95
N ILE A 133 -1.42 -20.46 -20.91
CA ILE A 133 -2.76 -19.90 -20.93
C ILE A 133 -2.73 -18.40 -20.61
N LEU A 134 -3.57 -17.63 -21.31
CA LEU A 134 -3.89 -16.26 -20.91
C LEU A 134 -5.04 -16.34 -19.89
N ASN A 135 -4.69 -16.45 -18.61
CA ASN A 135 -5.67 -16.59 -17.53
C ASN A 135 -6.51 -15.31 -17.33
N ASN A 136 -7.44 -15.31 -16.38
CA ASN A 136 -8.23 -14.15 -15.97
C ASN A 136 -8.06 -13.81 -14.48
N GLU A 137 -6.89 -14.17 -13.91
CA GLU A 137 -6.57 -13.96 -12.51
C GLU A 137 -5.83 -12.64 -12.27
N LEU A 138 -5.60 -11.82 -13.32
CA LEU A 138 -4.91 -10.54 -13.32
C LEU A 138 -3.45 -10.65 -12.87
N ARG A 139 -2.80 -11.79 -13.11
CA ARG A 139 -1.38 -12.07 -12.80
C ARG A 139 -0.75 -13.03 -13.81
N GLY A 140 0.56 -13.03 -13.92
CA GLY A 140 1.28 -13.73 -14.95
C GLY A 140 1.02 -13.09 -16.33
N PHE A 141 0.92 -13.89 -17.38
CA PHE A 141 0.49 -13.41 -18.70
C PHE A 141 -1.00 -13.69 -18.84
N TYR A 142 -1.82 -12.64 -18.80
CA TYR A 142 -3.27 -12.77 -18.65
C TYR A 142 -4.06 -12.00 -19.70
N LEU A 143 -5.35 -12.33 -19.80
CA LEU A 143 -6.28 -11.71 -20.73
C LEU A 143 -7.06 -10.58 -20.07
N SER A 144 -6.78 -9.34 -20.49
CA SER A 144 -7.58 -8.17 -20.13
C SER A 144 -8.68 -7.94 -21.16
N ARG A 145 -9.89 -7.62 -20.70
CA ARG A 145 -11.08 -7.55 -21.53
C ARG A 145 -11.75 -6.19 -21.50
N THR A 146 -12.17 -5.76 -22.66
CA THR A 146 -13.10 -4.63 -22.80
C THR A 146 -14.36 -5.10 -23.51
N GLY A 147 -15.42 -4.27 -23.50
CA GLY A 147 -16.60 -4.53 -24.33
C GLY A 147 -16.30 -4.59 -25.84
N ARG A 148 -15.12 -4.15 -26.27
CA ARG A 148 -14.70 -4.01 -27.66
C ARG A 148 -13.79 -5.16 -28.11
N ARG A 149 -12.81 -5.55 -27.29
CA ARG A 149 -11.81 -6.60 -27.61
C ARG A 149 -11.04 -7.08 -26.37
N ASN A 150 -10.25 -8.13 -26.58
CA ASN A 150 -9.28 -8.65 -25.62
C ASN A 150 -7.89 -8.05 -25.85
N TYR A 151 -7.09 -7.98 -24.77
CA TYR A 151 -5.69 -7.62 -24.73
C TYR A 151 -4.93 -8.71 -23.99
N ALA A 152 -3.67 -8.96 -24.34
CA ALA A 152 -2.79 -9.80 -23.54
C ALA A 152 -1.80 -8.88 -22.82
N VAL A 153 -1.69 -9.00 -21.51
CA VAL A 153 -0.89 -8.10 -20.65
C VAL A 153 -0.23 -8.89 -19.51
N THR A 154 0.81 -8.35 -18.92
CA THR A 154 1.58 -9.02 -17.87
C THR A 154 1.48 -8.31 -16.52
N GLN A 155 1.50 -9.12 -15.44
CA GLN A 155 1.79 -8.71 -14.06
C GLN A 155 2.59 -9.83 -13.39
N PHE A 156 3.88 -9.58 -13.10
CA PHE A 156 4.79 -10.62 -12.64
C PHE A 156 5.21 -10.48 -11.18
N GLU A 157 5.14 -9.33 -10.59
CA GLU A 157 5.44 -9.17 -9.19
C GLU A 157 4.34 -9.76 -8.29
N PRO A 158 4.76 -10.49 -7.20
CA PRO A 158 6.15 -10.77 -6.88
C PRO A 158 6.73 -12.01 -7.55
N THR A 159 5.96 -13.05 -7.85
CA THR A 159 6.47 -14.38 -8.24
C THR A 159 5.64 -15.02 -9.36
N ASP A 160 5.17 -14.22 -10.30
CA ASP A 160 4.26 -14.68 -11.36
C ASP A 160 4.88 -14.66 -12.79
N ALA A 161 6.17 -14.31 -12.95
CA ALA A 161 6.87 -14.51 -14.23
C ALA A 161 6.90 -15.99 -14.62
N ARG A 162 6.99 -16.89 -13.65
CA ARG A 162 6.89 -18.35 -13.79
C ARG A 162 5.59 -18.87 -14.39
N ARG A 163 4.52 -18.03 -14.46
CA ARG A 163 3.26 -18.34 -15.14
C ARG A 163 3.30 -18.01 -16.63
N ALA A 164 4.27 -17.19 -17.04
CA ALA A 164 4.39 -16.73 -18.42
C ALA A 164 5.52 -17.44 -19.17
N PHE A 165 6.61 -17.76 -18.51
CA PHE A 165 7.74 -18.51 -19.07
C PHE A 165 8.53 -19.20 -17.96
N PRO A 166 9.13 -20.39 -18.21
CA PRO A 166 9.99 -21.07 -17.26
C PRO A 166 11.19 -20.19 -16.90
N SER A 167 11.45 -19.91 -15.64
CA SER A 167 12.46 -18.91 -15.29
C SER A 167 13.13 -19.15 -13.93
N PHE A 168 14.29 -18.55 -13.75
CA PHE A 168 14.94 -18.39 -12.44
C PHE A 168 14.25 -17.21 -11.74
N ASP A 169 13.00 -17.42 -11.29
CA ASP A 169 12.09 -16.38 -10.83
C ASP A 169 12.34 -15.99 -9.38
N GLU A 170 13.56 -15.46 -9.13
CA GLU A 170 13.98 -14.85 -7.87
C GLU A 170 14.70 -13.52 -8.14
N PRO A 171 14.56 -12.51 -7.29
CA PRO A 171 15.12 -11.17 -7.51
C PRO A 171 16.65 -11.17 -7.75
N ALA A 172 17.36 -12.10 -7.12
CA ALA A 172 18.81 -12.21 -7.20
C ALA A 172 19.35 -12.85 -8.50
N PHE A 173 18.47 -13.39 -9.35
CA PHE A 173 18.86 -13.99 -10.63
C PHE A 173 18.66 -13.02 -11.81
N LYS A 174 19.27 -11.84 -11.72
CA LYS A 174 19.20 -10.85 -12.80
C LYS A 174 19.87 -11.37 -14.08
N ALA A 175 19.20 -11.12 -15.21
CA ALA A 175 19.68 -11.43 -16.55
C ALA A 175 19.30 -10.33 -17.54
N THR A 176 19.77 -10.41 -18.77
CA THR A 176 19.31 -9.60 -19.90
C THR A 176 18.28 -10.37 -20.70
N TYR A 177 17.39 -9.67 -21.43
CA TYR A 177 16.30 -10.29 -22.19
C TYR A 177 16.22 -9.73 -23.60
N ASP A 178 16.16 -10.66 -24.59
CA ASP A 178 15.72 -10.40 -25.96
C ASP A 178 14.28 -10.88 -26.09
N ILE A 179 13.36 -9.96 -26.26
CA ILE A 179 11.92 -10.26 -26.35
C ILE A 179 11.45 -10.08 -27.78
N SER A 180 10.65 -11.05 -28.29
CA SER A 180 9.98 -11.00 -29.57
C SER A 180 8.52 -11.42 -29.39
N LEU A 181 7.61 -10.66 -29.98
CA LEU A 181 6.17 -10.96 -29.95
C LEU A 181 5.68 -11.16 -31.38
N VAL A 182 5.05 -12.30 -31.63
CA VAL A 182 4.38 -12.62 -32.90
C VAL A 182 2.90 -12.34 -32.70
N ILE A 183 2.39 -11.26 -33.25
CA ILE A 183 1.06 -10.72 -33.00
C ILE A 183 0.24 -10.54 -34.29
N ASP A 184 -1.09 -10.38 -34.14
CA ASP A 184 -1.98 -10.20 -35.28
C ASP A 184 -1.76 -8.82 -35.95
N THR A 185 -1.90 -8.75 -37.28
CA THR A 185 -1.81 -7.50 -38.03
C THR A 185 -2.85 -6.49 -37.52
N GLY A 186 -2.40 -5.28 -37.18
CA GLY A 186 -3.22 -4.22 -36.60
C GLY A 186 -3.13 -4.09 -35.09
N ASP A 187 -2.51 -5.06 -34.41
CA ASP A 187 -2.13 -4.92 -33.00
C ASP A 187 -0.78 -4.22 -32.86
N THR A 188 -0.55 -3.66 -31.71
CA THR A 188 0.73 -3.10 -31.26
C THR A 188 1.29 -3.96 -30.12
N ALA A 189 2.60 -3.98 -30.04
CA ALA A 189 3.32 -4.60 -28.93
C ALA A 189 4.06 -3.54 -28.12
N VAL A 190 4.07 -3.70 -26.80
CA VAL A 190 4.88 -2.91 -25.87
C VAL A 190 5.68 -3.87 -25.02
N SER A 191 6.94 -3.54 -24.75
CA SER A 191 7.81 -4.27 -23.82
C SER A 191 8.81 -3.30 -23.17
N ASN A 192 9.72 -3.82 -22.34
CA ASN A 192 10.70 -3.06 -21.56
C ASN A 192 11.59 -2.13 -22.39
N SER A 193 12.08 -2.60 -23.55
CA SER A 193 13.03 -1.87 -24.38
C SER A 193 12.38 -1.30 -25.65
N PRO A 194 13.04 -0.36 -26.35
CA PRO A 194 12.58 0.11 -27.65
C PRO A 194 12.43 -1.02 -28.68
N ILE A 195 11.54 -0.84 -29.65
CA ILE A 195 11.41 -1.74 -30.80
C ILE A 195 12.71 -1.68 -31.63
N ALA A 196 13.33 -2.83 -31.84
CA ALA A 196 14.49 -2.98 -32.71
C ALA A 196 14.08 -3.20 -34.17
N ASN A 197 13.01 -4.00 -34.37
CA ASN A 197 12.53 -4.38 -35.69
C ASN A 197 11.06 -4.82 -35.61
N ASP A 198 10.30 -4.53 -36.67
CA ASP A 198 8.93 -4.99 -36.88
C ASP A 198 8.81 -5.53 -38.30
N THR A 199 8.60 -6.81 -38.45
CA THR A 199 8.64 -7.51 -39.73
C THR A 199 7.38 -8.33 -39.97
N PRO A 200 6.82 -8.34 -41.21
CA PRO A 200 5.71 -9.22 -41.56
C PRO A 200 6.01 -10.70 -41.28
N GLY A 201 5.00 -11.48 -40.89
CA GLY A 201 5.08 -12.93 -40.70
C GLY A 201 5.25 -13.37 -39.23
N PRO A 202 5.13 -14.67 -38.93
CA PRO A 202 4.84 -15.76 -39.86
C PRO A 202 3.37 -15.74 -40.33
N GLY A 203 3.15 -15.94 -41.61
CA GLY A 203 1.81 -15.86 -42.21
C GLY A 203 1.42 -14.46 -42.70
N ALA A 204 0.28 -14.34 -43.38
CA ALA A 204 -0.16 -13.08 -43.98
C ALA A 204 -0.87 -12.15 -43.00
N ASP A 205 -1.36 -12.67 -41.90
CA ASP A 205 -2.18 -12.00 -40.88
C ASP A 205 -1.44 -11.67 -39.60
N ARG A 206 -0.11 -11.92 -39.58
CA ARG A 206 0.76 -11.63 -38.40
C ARG A 206 2.00 -10.85 -38.77
N HIS A 207 2.59 -10.23 -37.73
CA HIS A 207 3.91 -9.64 -37.78
C HIS A 207 4.68 -9.94 -36.50
N THR A 208 6.00 -9.84 -36.59
CA THR A 208 6.91 -10.09 -35.48
C THR A 208 7.58 -8.80 -35.04
N VAL A 209 7.28 -8.38 -33.82
CA VAL A 209 7.89 -7.22 -33.18
C VAL A 209 9.04 -7.71 -32.28
N LYS A 210 10.25 -7.34 -32.62
CA LYS A 210 11.47 -7.63 -31.82
C LYS A 210 11.90 -6.36 -31.09
N PHE A 211 12.21 -6.47 -29.80
CA PHE A 211 12.72 -5.38 -28.98
C PHE A 211 14.25 -5.44 -28.84
N LEU A 212 14.87 -4.30 -28.52
CA LEU A 212 16.28 -4.27 -28.14
C LEU A 212 16.48 -5.04 -26.82
N THR A 213 17.70 -5.57 -26.65
CA THR A 213 18.10 -6.24 -25.41
C THR A 213 17.90 -5.32 -24.20
N THR A 214 17.29 -5.85 -23.14
CA THR A 214 17.06 -5.10 -21.91
C THR A 214 18.36 -4.87 -21.14
N PRO A 215 18.42 -3.90 -20.22
CA PRO A 215 19.41 -3.90 -19.15
C PRO A 215 19.33 -5.21 -18.34
N LYS A 216 20.36 -5.46 -17.53
CA LYS A 216 20.34 -6.60 -16.60
C LYS A 216 19.33 -6.34 -15.48
N MET A 217 18.28 -7.14 -15.40
CA MET A 217 17.16 -6.96 -14.50
C MET A 217 16.58 -8.30 -14.00
N SER A 218 15.74 -8.24 -12.96
CA SER A 218 15.04 -9.39 -12.39
C SER A 218 13.84 -9.79 -13.25
N THR A 219 13.39 -11.05 -13.13
CA THR A 219 12.26 -11.60 -13.91
C THR A 219 10.95 -10.87 -13.66
N TYR A 220 10.67 -10.43 -12.43
CA TYR A 220 9.42 -9.76 -12.09
C TYR A 220 9.22 -8.41 -12.80
N LEU A 221 10.29 -7.81 -13.33
CA LEU A 221 10.26 -6.54 -14.07
C LEU A 221 10.03 -6.69 -15.58
N VAL A 222 9.99 -7.93 -16.08
CA VAL A 222 9.73 -8.19 -17.50
C VAL A 222 8.28 -7.90 -17.82
N ALA A 223 8.04 -7.21 -18.93
CA ALA A 223 6.70 -6.90 -19.39
C ALA A 223 6.54 -7.09 -20.89
N PHE A 224 5.37 -7.58 -21.30
CA PHE A 224 4.93 -7.58 -22.67
C PHE A 224 3.42 -7.45 -22.77
N LEU A 225 2.99 -6.55 -23.65
CA LEU A 225 1.58 -6.16 -23.79
C LEU A 225 1.22 -6.17 -25.29
N VAL A 226 0.05 -6.70 -25.60
CA VAL A 226 -0.46 -6.81 -26.98
C VAL A 226 -1.90 -6.32 -27.05
N GLY A 227 -2.15 -5.41 -27.98
CA GLY A 227 -3.47 -4.84 -28.26
C GLY A 227 -3.38 -3.65 -29.19
N ASP A 228 -4.49 -2.93 -29.36
CA ASP A 228 -4.56 -1.76 -30.25
C ASP A 228 -4.30 -0.43 -29.52
N PHE A 229 -3.36 -0.43 -28.56
CA PHE A 229 -3.01 0.71 -27.74
C PHE A 229 -2.72 1.97 -28.59
N LYS A 230 -3.15 3.13 -28.08
CA LYS A 230 -2.83 4.46 -28.64
C LYS A 230 -2.15 5.28 -27.56
N CYS A 231 -1.15 6.07 -27.98
CA CYS A 231 -0.30 6.80 -27.06
C CYS A 231 -0.28 8.29 -27.38
N THR A 232 -0.04 9.09 -26.35
CA THR A 232 0.40 10.49 -26.47
C THR A 232 1.90 10.52 -26.20
N ASP A 233 2.64 11.17 -27.10
CA ASP A 233 4.09 11.21 -27.05
C ASP A 233 4.61 12.46 -26.32
N GLY A 234 5.75 12.33 -25.67
CA GLY A 234 6.53 13.38 -25.04
C GLY A 234 8.01 13.06 -25.09
N GLU A 235 8.84 13.98 -24.64
CA GLU A 235 10.28 13.77 -24.52
C GLU A 235 10.84 14.59 -23.37
N GLN A 236 11.75 14.01 -22.61
CA GLN A 236 12.47 14.69 -21.54
C GLN A 236 13.86 14.10 -21.37
N ASP A 237 14.89 14.92 -21.27
CA ASP A 237 16.30 14.55 -21.06
C ASP A 237 16.84 13.51 -22.08
N GLY A 238 16.34 13.55 -23.32
CA GLY A 238 16.70 12.61 -24.39
C GLY A 238 16.06 11.22 -24.28
N VAL A 239 14.99 11.10 -23.46
CA VAL A 239 14.15 9.92 -23.28
C VAL A 239 12.79 10.16 -23.93
N ALA A 240 12.39 9.30 -24.86
CA ALA A 240 11.03 9.32 -25.40
C ALA A 240 10.05 8.80 -24.33
N ILE A 241 9.04 9.61 -24.01
CA ILE A 241 7.99 9.26 -23.03
C ILE A 241 6.69 9.04 -23.80
N ARG A 242 6.00 7.93 -23.50
CA ARG A 242 4.66 7.67 -24.05
C ARG A 242 3.70 7.32 -22.95
N VAL A 243 2.51 7.94 -22.96
CA VAL A 243 1.40 7.52 -22.12
C VAL A 243 0.35 6.89 -23.02
N CYS A 244 0.08 5.60 -22.77
CA CYS A 244 -0.73 4.74 -23.63
C CYS A 244 -2.01 4.28 -22.95
N SER A 245 -3.08 4.12 -23.74
CA SER A 245 -4.36 3.58 -23.28
C SER A 245 -5.09 2.86 -24.41
N THR A 246 -6.27 2.33 -24.12
CA THR A 246 -7.21 1.93 -25.17
C THR A 246 -7.58 3.16 -26.03
N PRO A 247 -7.90 2.97 -27.34
CA PRO A 247 -8.14 4.10 -28.29
C PRO A 247 -9.23 5.08 -27.86
N ASP A 248 -10.26 4.59 -27.17
CA ASP A 248 -11.39 5.39 -26.67
C ASP A 248 -11.03 6.30 -25.48
N ARG A 249 -9.85 6.11 -24.85
CA ARG A 249 -9.40 6.83 -23.66
C ARG A 249 -8.11 7.65 -23.86
N VAL A 250 -7.53 7.63 -25.04
CA VAL A 250 -6.26 8.34 -25.33
C VAL A 250 -6.33 9.85 -25.07
N ALA A 251 -7.50 10.47 -25.17
CA ALA A 251 -7.70 11.88 -24.84
C ALA A 251 -7.43 12.23 -23.35
N LEU A 252 -7.33 11.23 -22.47
CA LEU A 252 -7.09 11.39 -21.01
C LEU A 252 -5.61 11.25 -20.62
N THR A 253 -4.72 10.96 -21.59
CA THR A 253 -3.30 10.70 -21.34
C THR A 253 -2.40 11.95 -21.18
N PRO A 254 -2.73 13.16 -21.68
CA PRO A 254 -1.81 14.31 -21.69
C PRO A 254 -1.30 14.71 -20.31
N TYR A 255 -2.14 14.64 -19.25
CA TYR A 255 -1.72 14.96 -17.90
C TYR A 255 -0.60 14.04 -17.41
N GLY A 256 -0.72 12.75 -17.68
CA GLY A 256 0.32 11.76 -17.34
C GLY A 256 1.64 12.06 -18.06
N VAL A 257 1.61 12.52 -19.32
CA VAL A 257 2.82 12.93 -20.05
C VAL A 257 3.51 14.11 -19.35
N ASP A 258 2.75 15.15 -18.97
CA ASP A 258 3.32 16.34 -18.33
C ASP A 258 3.95 16.00 -16.96
N VAL A 259 3.28 15.16 -16.16
CA VAL A 259 3.80 14.69 -14.87
C VAL A 259 5.07 13.85 -15.08
N ALA A 260 5.04 12.86 -15.98
CA ALA A 260 6.17 11.96 -16.22
C ALA A 260 7.43 12.73 -16.69
N LYS A 261 7.28 13.76 -17.56
CA LYS A 261 8.37 14.64 -17.98
C LYS A 261 9.00 15.35 -16.79
N TYR A 262 8.18 15.95 -15.92
CA TYR A 262 8.67 16.68 -14.75
C TYR A 262 9.39 15.74 -13.78
N VAL A 263 8.78 14.59 -13.47
CA VAL A 263 9.31 13.60 -12.53
C VAL A 263 10.63 13.01 -13.03
N LEU A 264 10.74 12.66 -14.33
CA LEU A 264 11.99 12.14 -14.90
C LEU A 264 13.14 13.13 -14.74
N HIS A 265 12.91 14.40 -15.07
CA HIS A 265 13.91 15.45 -14.91
C HIS A 265 14.31 15.64 -13.44
N TYR A 266 13.34 15.63 -12.54
CA TYR A 266 13.59 15.74 -11.11
C TYR A 266 14.46 14.60 -10.60
N TYR A 267 14.15 13.34 -10.96
CA TYR A 267 14.89 12.16 -10.50
C TYR A 267 16.31 12.08 -11.08
N ASN A 268 16.49 12.37 -12.35
CA ASN A 268 17.82 12.46 -12.95
C ASN A 268 18.75 13.41 -12.17
N ASN A 269 18.21 14.57 -11.77
CA ASN A 269 18.95 15.55 -10.99
C ASN A 269 19.12 15.14 -9.52
N TYR A 270 18.07 14.62 -8.88
CA TYR A 270 18.10 14.27 -7.47
C TYR A 270 19.08 13.12 -7.18
N PHE A 271 19.00 12.06 -7.98
CA PHE A 271 19.88 10.89 -7.81
C PHE A 271 21.27 11.12 -8.38
N GLY A 272 21.43 12.01 -9.36
CA GLY A 272 22.68 12.22 -10.09
C GLY A 272 23.11 10.99 -10.89
N ILE A 273 22.16 10.11 -11.20
CA ILE A 273 22.29 8.88 -12.01
C ILE A 273 21.22 8.97 -13.08
N PRO A 274 21.57 9.17 -14.36
CA PRO A 274 20.58 9.31 -15.43
C PRO A 274 19.77 8.03 -15.61
N TYR A 275 18.48 8.19 -15.97
CA TYR A 275 17.64 7.08 -16.41
C TYR A 275 18.30 6.35 -17.61
N PRO A 276 18.44 5.01 -17.58
CA PRO A 276 19.33 4.33 -18.50
C PRO A 276 18.72 3.99 -19.86
N LEU A 277 17.41 3.95 -19.99
CA LEU A 277 16.72 3.60 -21.23
C LEU A 277 16.45 4.83 -22.11
N LYS A 278 16.24 4.61 -23.40
CA LYS A 278 15.90 5.67 -24.37
C LYS A 278 14.40 5.89 -24.53
N LYS A 279 13.59 5.09 -23.84
CA LYS A 279 12.14 5.22 -23.80
C LYS A 279 11.62 4.96 -22.39
N LEU A 280 10.45 5.52 -22.08
CA LEU A 280 9.67 5.25 -20.90
C LEU A 280 8.20 5.24 -21.30
N ASP A 281 7.55 4.09 -21.24
CA ASP A 281 6.13 3.93 -21.51
C ASP A 281 5.35 3.81 -20.21
N LEU A 282 4.25 4.54 -20.11
CA LEU A 282 3.25 4.44 -19.05
C LEU A 282 1.95 3.96 -19.70
N ILE A 283 1.45 2.79 -19.29
CA ILE A 283 0.37 2.10 -20.00
C ILE A 283 -0.82 1.86 -19.07
N ALA A 284 -1.96 2.50 -19.37
CA ALA A 284 -3.21 2.27 -18.67
C ALA A 284 -3.89 0.98 -19.18
N LEU A 285 -4.19 0.07 -18.26
CA LEU A 285 -4.78 -1.22 -18.53
C LEU A 285 -6.25 -1.27 -18.06
N PRO A 286 -7.14 -1.84 -18.87
CA PRO A 286 -8.56 -1.98 -18.49
C PRO A 286 -8.76 -2.86 -17.24
N ASP A 287 -8.11 -4.02 -17.20
CA ASP A 287 -8.13 -4.92 -16.06
C ASP A 287 -6.72 -5.02 -15.46
N PHE A 288 -6.56 -4.43 -14.26
CA PHE A 288 -5.32 -4.41 -13.51
C PHE A 288 -5.62 -4.37 -12.01
N GLU A 289 -5.12 -5.34 -11.24
CA GLU A 289 -5.53 -5.50 -9.84
C GLU A 289 -4.86 -4.48 -8.91
N ALA A 290 -3.57 -4.23 -9.10
CA ALA A 290 -2.82 -3.23 -8.34
C ALA A 290 -3.15 -1.80 -8.82
N GLY A 291 -2.58 -0.79 -8.20
CA GLY A 291 -2.60 0.59 -8.68
C GLY A 291 -1.71 0.74 -9.91
N ALA A 292 -0.45 0.31 -9.78
CA ALA A 292 0.51 0.30 -10.89
C ALA A 292 1.59 -0.78 -10.68
N MET A 293 2.55 -0.86 -11.61
CA MET A 293 3.69 -1.77 -11.58
C MET A 293 4.87 -1.19 -12.35
N GLU A 294 6.01 -1.16 -11.73
CA GLU A 294 7.25 -0.52 -12.17
C GLU A 294 8.01 -1.21 -13.30
N ASN A 295 7.45 -2.13 -14.06
CA ASN A 295 8.19 -2.86 -15.10
C ASN A 295 9.20 -1.98 -15.84
N PHE A 296 10.48 -2.34 -15.84
CA PHE A 296 11.58 -1.48 -16.29
C PHE A 296 11.31 -0.92 -17.70
N GLY A 297 11.08 0.38 -17.81
CA GLY A 297 10.80 1.10 -19.06
C GLY A 297 9.41 0.89 -19.65
N ALA A 298 8.51 0.12 -19.03
CA ALA A 298 7.15 -0.16 -19.49
C ALA A 298 6.17 -0.27 -18.31
N ILE A 299 6.01 0.82 -17.58
CA ILE A 299 5.22 0.90 -16.36
C ILE A 299 3.75 0.72 -16.68
N THR A 300 3.07 -0.20 -15.99
CA THR A 300 1.65 -0.48 -16.17
C THR A 300 0.82 0.12 -15.03
N TYR A 301 -0.40 0.57 -15.36
CA TYR A 301 -1.28 1.26 -14.42
C TYR A 301 -2.70 0.77 -14.54
N ARG A 302 -3.43 0.80 -13.44
CA ARG A 302 -4.88 0.85 -13.49
C ARG A 302 -5.31 2.16 -14.18
N GLU A 303 -6.38 2.12 -14.97
CA GLU A 303 -6.84 3.30 -15.71
C GLU A 303 -7.11 4.52 -14.82
N THR A 304 -7.61 4.33 -13.58
CA THR A 304 -7.88 5.38 -12.60
C THR A 304 -6.64 6.09 -12.09
N ASP A 305 -5.48 5.42 -12.16
CA ASP A 305 -4.23 5.86 -11.52
C ASP A 305 -3.26 6.50 -12.54
N LEU A 306 -3.72 6.62 -13.81
CA LEU A 306 -2.98 7.28 -14.88
C LEU A 306 -3.83 8.23 -15.74
N LEU A 307 -5.10 7.87 -16.03
CA LEU A 307 -5.94 8.57 -16.98
C LEU A 307 -6.84 9.59 -16.30
N ILE A 308 -6.67 10.86 -16.67
CA ILE A 308 -7.40 11.95 -16.03
C ILE A 308 -7.82 13.02 -17.04
N ASP A 309 -9.04 13.52 -16.92
CA ASP A 309 -9.45 14.75 -17.58
C ASP A 309 -9.03 15.96 -16.72
N ASN A 310 -7.97 16.64 -17.11
CA ASN A 310 -7.41 17.75 -16.35
C ASN A 310 -8.40 18.89 -16.08
N LYS A 311 -9.50 19.00 -16.86
CA LYS A 311 -10.49 20.07 -16.71
C LYS A 311 -11.53 19.75 -15.64
N THR A 312 -11.91 18.47 -15.52
CA THR A 312 -13.01 18.03 -14.67
C THR A 312 -12.55 17.23 -13.46
N ALA A 313 -11.24 16.97 -13.32
CA ALA A 313 -10.68 16.21 -12.19
C ALA A 313 -10.55 17.07 -10.94
N SER A 314 -10.84 16.47 -9.79
CA SER A 314 -10.64 17.08 -8.48
C SER A 314 -9.16 17.30 -8.15
N VAL A 315 -8.88 18.13 -7.13
CA VAL A 315 -7.51 18.31 -6.62
C VAL A 315 -6.96 16.97 -6.15
N GLY A 316 -7.75 16.19 -5.41
CA GLY A 316 -7.34 14.88 -4.89
C GLY A 316 -6.99 13.89 -6.01
N ALA A 317 -7.80 13.80 -7.08
CA ALA A 317 -7.51 12.92 -8.21
C ALA A 317 -6.22 13.32 -8.95
N LYS A 318 -5.95 14.62 -9.09
CA LYS A 318 -4.69 15.10 -9.69
C LYS A 318 -3.48 14.79 -8.82
N LYS A 319 -3.59 14.93 -7.50
CA LYS A 319 -2.55 14.53 -6.54
C LYS A 319 -2.25 13.04 -6.67
N GLU A 320 -3.29 12.20 -6.59
CA GLU A 320 -3.17 10.74 -6.65
C GLU A 320 -2.44 10.26 -7.90
N VAL A 321 -2.92 10.69 -9.08
CA VAL A 321 -2.27 10.31 -10.35
C VAL A 321 -0.81 10.79 -10.41
N ALA A 322 -0.51 11.99 -9.92
CA ALA A 322 0.86 12.50 -9.89
C ALA A 322 1.75 11.71 -8.93
N LEU A 323 1.25 11.34 -7.75
CA LEU A 323 1.97 10.55 -6.75
C LEU A 323 2.23 9.13 -7.27
N VAL A 324 1.22 8.45 -7.83
CA VAL A 324 1.41 7.10 -8.38
C VAL A 324 2.41 7.11 -9.54
N ILE A 325 2.34 8.08 -10.47
CA ILE A 325 3.35 8.22 -11.53
C ILE A 325 4.75 8.42 -10.92
N ALA A 326 4.88 9.25 -9.90
CA ALA A 326 6.16 9.52 -9.26
C ALA A 326 6.68 8.27 -8.50
N HIS A 327 5.80 7.51 -7.86
CA HIS A 327 6.11 6.24 -7.19
C HIS A 327 6.73 5.25 -8.17
N GLU A 328 6.01 4.91 -9.24
CA GLU A 328 6.46 3.95 -10.24
C GLU A 328 7.75 4.38 -10.96
N MET A 329 7.88 5.67 -11.19
CA MET A 329 9.11 6.20 -11.77
C MET A 329 10.29 6.19 -10.80
N ALA A 330 10.09 6.27 -9.47
CA ALA A 330 11.16 6.12 -8.49
C ALA A 330 11.73 4.71 -8.46
N HIS A 331 10.89 3.71 -8.69
CA HIS A 331 11.29 2.32 -8.81
C HIS A 331 12.31 2.07 -9.92
N GLN A 332 12.35 2.89 -10.96
CA GLN A 332 13.35 2.73 -12.03
C GLN A 332 14.80 2.80 -11.49
N TRP A 333 14.99 3.40 -10.29
CA TRP A 333 16.25 3.37 -9.52
C TRP A 333 16.18 2.36 -8.36
N PHE A 334 15.08 2.38 -7.58
CA PHE A 334 14.86 1.51 -6.41
C PHE A 334 13.92 0.35 -6.75
N GLY A 335 14.45 -0.76 -7.19
CA GLY A 335 13.73 -1.93 -7.68
C GLY A 335 14.36 -2.42 -8.99
N ASP A 336 14.54 -1.54 -9.96
CA ASP A 336 15.01 -1.87 -11.31
C ASP A 336 16.54 -1.86 -11.41
N LEU A 337 17.15 -0.67 -11.27
CA LEU A 337 18.60 -0.54 -11.29
C LEU A 337 19.23 -1.26 -10.11
N VAL A 338 18.76 -1.01 -8.90
CA VAL A 338 19.18 -1.67 -7.67
C VAL A 338 18.00 -2.41 -7.08
N THR A 339 18.05 -3.73 -7.02
CA THR A 339 16.97 -4.59 -6.56
C THR A 339 17.33 -5.23 -5.22
N MET A 340 16.38 -5.44 -4.32
CA MET A 340 16.60 -6.21 -3.10
C MET A 340 17.16 -7.60 -3.41
N GLN A 341 18.00 -8.13 -2.50
CA GLN A 341 18.57 -9.47 -2.62
C GLN A 341 17.51 -10.57 -2.49
N TRP A 342 16.50 -10.33 -1.64
CA TRP A 342 15.37 -11.22 -1.41
C TRP A 342 14.15 -10.43 -0.91
N TRP A 343 12.98 -11.01 -1.02
CA TRP A 343 11.69 -10.42 -0.68
C TRP A 343 11.52 -9.98 0.78
N ASP A 344 12.33 -10.49 1.72
CA ASP A 344 12.37 -10.00 3.11
C ASP A 344 12.82 -8.53 3.21
N ASN A 345 13.45 -8.01 2.15
CA ASN A 345 13.87 -6.63 1.99
C ASN A 345 13.09 -5.87 0.91
N ILE A 346 11.83 -6.26 0.60
CA ILE A 346 10.99 -5.56 -0.39
C ILE A 346 10.82 -4.07 -0.09
N TRP A 347 10.94 -3.68 1.16
CA TRP A 347 10.92 -2.29 1.58
C TRP A 347 12.00 -1.41 0.94
N LEU A 348 13.11 -1.99 0.46
CA LEU A 348 14.15 -1.29 -0.31
C LEU A 348 13.64 -0.81 -1.67
N ASN A 349 12.58 -1.41 -2.18
CA ASN A 349 11.85 -0.95 -3.35
C ASN A 349 10.70 -0.02 -2.88
N GLU A 350 9.71 -0.57 -2.20
CA GLU A 350 8.44 0.07 -1.89
C GLU A 350 8.54 1.25 -0.93
N GLY A 351 9.29 1.07 0.17
CA GLY A 351 9.49 2.15 1.14
C GLY A 351 10.26 3.33 0.57
N PHE A 352 11.20 3.06 -0.35
CA PHE A 352 11.94 4.10 -1.05
C PHE A 352 11.09 4.83 -2.09
N ALA A 353 10.29 4.11 -2.87
CA ALA A 353 9.39 4.73 -3.83
C ALA A 353 8.35 5.60 -3.12
N THR A 354 7.74 5.09 -2.05
CA THR A 354 6.77 5.84 -1.22
C THR A 354 7.39 7.09 -0.55
N TRP A 355 8.65 6.99 -0.09
CA TRP A 355 9.36 8.17 0.43
C TRP A 355 9.63 9.19 -0.67
N MET A 356 10.01 8.72 -1.87
CA MET A 356 10.49 9.57 -2.95
C MET A 356 9.36 10.21 -3.76
N GLU A 357 8.19 9.56 -3.91
CA GLU A 357 7.06 10.04 -4.72
C GLU A 357 6.60 11.45 -4.35
N ASN A 358 6.68 11.78 -3.07
CA ASN A 358 6.22 13.05 -2.52
C ASN A 358 7.08 14.25 -2.95
N LYS A 359 8.39 14.05 -3.16
CA LYS A 359 9.34 15.13 -3.43
C LYS A 359 9.12 15.84 -4.77
N PRO A 360 9.05 15.17 -5.93
CA PRO A 360 8.80 15.81 -7.20
C PRO A 360 7.40 16.44 -7.26
N VAL A 361 6.39 15.82 -6.66
CA VAL A 361 5.01 16.33 -6.65
C VAL A 361 4.92 17.62 -5.82
N ALA A 362 5.55 17.65 -4.65
CA ALA A 362 5.65 18.85 -3.81
C ALA A 362 6.41 19.98 -4.54
N ALA A 363 7.48 19.67 -5.26
CA ALA A 363 8.24 20.65 -6.03
C ALA A 363 7.47 21.16 -7.28
N MET A 364 6.71 20.27 -7.93
CA MET A 364 5.88 20.60 -9.10
C MET A 364 4.67 21.46 -8.72
N ARG A 365 4.07 21.21 -7.56
CA ARG A 365 2.83 21.83 -7.07
C ARG A 365 2.92 22.18 -5.58
N PRO A 366 3.69 23.22 -5.21
CA PRO A 366 3.83 23.59 -3.79
C PRO A 366 2.50 23.92 -3.10
N GLU A 367 1.52 24.43 -3.88
CA GLU A 367 0.18 24.78 -3.40
C GLU A 367 -0.68 23.57 -3.00
N TRP A 368 -0.22 22.34 -3.26
CA TRP A 368 -0.93 21.12 -2.86
C TRP A 368 -0.63 20.67 -1.43
N ASN A 369 0.36 21.28 -0.77
CA ASN A 369 0.73 20.99 0.62
C ASN A 369 0.95 19.48 0.88
N ILE A 370 1.70 18.83 0.02
CA ILE A 370 1.99 17.38 0.09
C ILE A 370 2.60 16.97 1.44
N ASP A 371 3.33 17.86 2.11
CA ASP A 371 3.85 17.65 3.45
C ASP A 371 2.78 17.36 4.51
N GLN A 372 1.58 17.94 4.35
CA GLN A 372 0.43 17.63 5.22
C GLN A 372 -0.12 16.24 4.95
N ASP A 373 -0.21 15.83 3.68
CA ASP A 373 -0.62 14.47 3.30
C ASP A 373 0.39 13.44 3.85
N VAL A 374 1.70 13.70 3.76
CA VAL A 374 2.75 12.88 4.35
C VAL A 374 2.59 12.74 5.87
N ALA A 375 2.29 13.84 6.60
CA ALA A 375 2.08 13.79 8.03
C ALA A 375 0.83 12.98 8.44
N GLN A 376 -0.24 13.03 7.63
CA GLN A 376 -1.44 12.20 7.82
C GLN A 376 -1.18 10.72 7.56
N ASN A 377 -0.42 10.40 6.51
CA ASN A 377 -0.02 9.03 6.18
C ASN A 377 0.85 8.43 7.29
N LEU A 378 1.81 9.21 7.82
CA LEU A 378 2.62 8.80 8.97
C LEU A 378 1.75 8.51 10.21
N ASP A 379 0.74 9.32 10.51
CA ASP A 379 -0.22 9.03 11.59
C ASP A 379 -0.97 7.71 11.34
N GLY A 380 -1.41 7.47 10.10
CA GLY A 380 -2.05 6.22 9.68
C GLY A 380 -1.15 5.01 9.90
N THR A 381 0.11 5.10 9.51
CA THR A 381 1.12 4.05 9.68
C THR A 381 1.42 3.78 11.16
N LEU A 382 1.59 4.82 11.97
CA LEU A 382 1.74 4.67 13.42
C LEU A 382 0.55 3.96 14.06
N ASN A 383 -0.68 4.20 13.58
CA ASN A 383 -1.87 3.49 14.05
C ASN A 383 -1.88 2.02 13.62
N LEU A 384 -1.44 1.71 12.40
CA LEU A 384 -1.31 0.34 11.90
C LEU A 384 -0.27 -0.44 12.71
N ASP A 385 0.92 0.12 12.91
CA ASP A 385 2.04 -0.54 13.60
C ASP A 385 1.85 -0.62 15.13
N ALA A 386 0.88 0.12 15.69
CA ALA A 386 0.50 -0.01 17.10
C ALA A 386 -0.43 -1.20 17.41
N GLN A 387 -0.74 -2.04 16.43
CA GLN A 387 -1.50 -3.26 16.63
C GLN A 387 -0.61 -4.41 17.16
N PRO A 388 -1.14 -5.34 17.97
CA PRO A 388 -0.37 -6.48 18.50
C PRO A 388 0.20 -7.40 17.42
N THR A 389 -0.55 -7.61 16.34
CA THR A 389 -0.20 -8.49 15.22
C THR A 389 0.71 -7.86 14.18
N THR A 390 1.16 -6.63 14.40
CA THR A 390 2.12 -5.97 13.50
C THR A 390 3.42 -6.75 13.40
N ARG A 391 4.13 -6.57 12.28
CA ARG A 391 5.41 -7.19 11.99
C ARG A 391 6.55 -6.16 11.94
N ALA A 392 7.78 -6.64 11.97
CA ALA A 392 8.94 -5.84 11.60
C ALA A 392 8.90 -5.49 10.10
N ILE A 393 9.59 -4.43 9.68
CA ILE A 393 9.75 -4.09 8.27
C ILE A 393 10.38 -5.28 7.54
N ARG A 394 11.51 -5.77 8.05
CA ARG A 394 12.15 -6.98 7.55
C ARG A 394 11.56 -8.19 8.27
N ALA A 395 10.87 -9.04 7.54
CA ALA A 395 10.23 -10.25 8.04
C ALA A 395 10.43 -11.42 7.09
N LYS A 396 10.25 -12.64 7.59
CA LYS A 396 10.40 -13.86 6.81
C LYS A 396 9.41 -13.89 5.64
N ALA A 397 9.89 -14.21 4.44
CA ALA A 397 9.13 -14.30 3.20
C ALA A 397 9.71 -15.42 2.32
N ASP A 398 9.44 -16.69 2.67
CA ASP A 398 10.04 -17.86 2.03
C ASP A 398 9.09 -18.55 1.03
N THR A 399 7.78 -18.33 1.12
CA THR A 399 6.76 -18.87 0.20
C THR A 399 6.05 -17.77 -0.57
N PRO A 400 5.46 -18.06 -1.76
CA PRO A 400 4.69 -17.06 -2.50
C PRO A 400 3.60 -16.38 -1.66
N GLU A 401 2.94 -17.13 -0.77
CA GLU A 401 1.90 -16.59 0.11
C GLU A 401 2.50 -15.66 1.17
N GLU A 402 3.64 -16.00 1.77
CA GLU A 402 4.35 -15.14 2.73
C GLU A 402 4.87 -13.88 2.01
N ILE A 403 5.40 -14.01 0.78
CA ILE A 403 5.89 -12.89 -0.03
C ILE A 403 4.73 -11.94 -0.37
N ASN A 404 3.59 -12.45 -0.86
CA ASN A 404 2.43 -11.60 -1.14
C ASN A 404 1.94 -10.81 0.08
N GLN A 405 2.06 -11.38 1.30
CA GLN A 405 1.68 -10.69 2.53
C GLN A 405 2.69 -9.61 2.97
N MET A 406 3.86 -9.53 2.32
CA MET A 406 4.82 -8.45 2.59
C MET A 406 4.40 -7.11 1.99
N PHE A 407 3.53 -7.10 0.97
CA PHE A 407 3.01 -5.89 0.32
C PHE A 407 1.89 -5.27 1.17
N ASP A 408 2.27 -4.64 2.25
CA ASP A 408 1.36 -4.05 3.24
C ASP A 408 1.86 -2.66 3.71
N GLY A 409 1.06 -1.97 4.51
CA GLY A 409 1.42 -0.66 5.04
C GLY A 409 2.69 -0.62 5.90
N ILE A 410 3.30 -1.77 6.22
CA ILE A 410 4.60 -1.81 6.90
C ILE A 410 5.75 -1.71 5.90
N ALA A 411 5.67 -2.40 4.76
CA ALA A 411 6.72 -2.33 3.74
C ALA A 411 6.70 -0.98 2.99
N TYR A 412 5.52 -0.40 2.77
CA TYR A 412 5.33 0.91 2.14
C TYR A 412 5.47 2.04 3.17
N GLY A 413 4.47 2.20 4.03
CA GLY A 413 4.32 3.34 4.95
C GLY A 413 5.39 3.38 6.02
N LYS A 414 5.52 2.34 6.89
CA LYS A 414 6.52 2.37 7.97
C LYS A 414 7.94 2.55 7.44
N ALA A 415 8.28 1.89 6.34
CA ALA A 415 9.62 2.00 5.75
C ALA A 415 9.87 3.42 5.23
N SER A 416 8.93 4.02 4.50
CA SER A 416 8.98 5.42 4.08
C SER A 416 9.13 6.38 5.25
N ASP A 417 8.35 6.20 6.32
CA ASP A 417 8.36 7.06 7.50
C ASP A 417 9.68 6.95 8.27
N VAL A 418 10.29 5.76 8.31
CA VAL A 418 11.63 5.56 8.88
C VAL A 418 12.69 6.28 8.04
N LEU A 419 12.61 6.22 6.70
CA LEU A 419 13.49 7.00 5.82
C LEU A 419 13.33 8.50 6.05
N LEU A 420 12.09 8.99 6.15
CA LEU A 420 11.76 10.38 6.45
C LEU A 420 12.33 10.83 7.82
N THR A 421 12.25 9.96 8.84
CA THR A 421 12.82 10.21 10.17
C THR A 421 14.34 10.35 10.10
N VAL A 422 15.01 9.49 9.36
CA VAL A 422 16.48 9.53 9.19
C VAL A 422 16.88 10.73 8.34
N GLU A 423 16.17 11.04 7.27
CA GLU A 423 16.40 12.24 6.45
C GLU A 423 16.29 13.53 7.31
N ASN A 424 15.25 13.64 8.13
CA ASN A 424 15.10 14.77 9.06
C ASN A 424 16.27 14.91 10.03
N TYR A 425 16.81 13.78 10.51
CA TYR A 425 17.99 13.74 11.38
C TYR A 425 19.30 14.13 10.69
N LEU A 426 19.50 13.70 9.45
CA LEU A 426 20.74 13.93 8.70
C LEU A 426 20.76 15.29 8.01
N GLY A 427 19.60 15.79 7.63
CA GLY A 427 19.40 16.86 6.66
C GLY A 427 19.34 16.30 5.23
N GLU A 428 18.50 16.91 4.39
CA GLU A 428 18.16 16.42 3.06
C GLU A 428 19.38 16.16 2.18
N GLU A 429 20.31 17.11 2.10
CA GLU A 429 21.48 17.01 1.21
C GLU A 429 22.45 15.88 1.64
N THR A 430 22.62 15.66 2.94
CA THR A 430 23.47 14.57 3.45
C THR A 430 22.83 13.22 3.16
N PHE A 431 21.50 13.12 3.39
CA PHE A 431 20.74 11.91 3.09
C PHE A 431 20.77 11.60 1.59
N ARG A 432 20.52 12.60 0.73
CA ARG A 432 20.57 12.48 -0.73
C ARG A 432 21.94 11.94 -1.22
N LYS A 433 23.05 12.45 -0.67
CA LYS A 433 24.40 11.93 -1.01
C LYS A 433 24.57 10.47 -0.62
N GLY A 434 24.07 10.06 0.54
CA GLY A 434 24.10 8.67 0.97
C GLY A 434 23.26 7.78 0.06
N VAL A 435 22.10 8.23 -0.39
CA VAL A 435 21.28 7.57 -1.40
C VAL A 435 22.02 7.41 -2.71
N HIS A 436 22.64 8.48 -3.24
CA HIS A 436 23.46 8.41 -4.45
C HIS A 436 24.59 7.37 -4.32
N ASN A 437 25.32 7.38 -3.21
CA ASN A 437 26.43 6.45 -2.98
C ASN A 437 25.96 4.99 -2.95
N TYR A 438 24.83 4.72 -2.29
CA TYR A 438 24.20 3.39 -2.28
C TYR A 438 23.82 2.94 -3.69
N LEU A 439 23.08 3.76 -4.44
CA LEU A 439 22.66 3.42 -5.80
C LEU A 439 23.87 3.18 -6.72
N ALA A 440 24.86 4.09 -6.69
CA ALA A 440 26.05 3.99 -7.55
C ALA A 440 26.89 2.73 -7.27
N ALA A 441 26.92 2.26 -6.03
CA ALA A 441 27.65 1.04 -5.65
C ALA A 441 26.97 -0.25 -6.12
N HIS A 442 25.65 -0.23 -6.35
CA HIS A 442 24.88 -1.43 -6.63
C HIS A 442 24.14 -1.43 -7.98
N LEU A 443 24.50 -0.53 -8.90
CA LEU A 443 23.89 -0.43 -10.24
C LEU A 443 23.84 -1.80 -10.94
N TYR A 444 22.66 -2.16 -11.46
CA TYR A 444 22.37 -3.43 -12.14
C TYR A 444 22.63 -4.68 -11.28
N SER A 445 22.66 -4.52 -9.97
CA SER A 445 22.92 -5.59 -9.00
C SER A 445 21.82 -5.63 -7.94
N ASN A 446 22.04 -6.45 -6.93
CA ASN A 446 21.16 -6.59 -5.78
C ASN A 446 21.82 -5.97 -4.54
N ALA A 447 20.99 -5.56 -3.59
CA ALA A 447 21.44 -4.98 -2.33
C ALA A 447 20.63 -5.52 -1.14
N THR A 448 21.21 -5.36 0.05
CA THR A 448 20.59 -5.67 1.34
C THR A 448 20.29 -4.39 2.10
N ALA A 449 19.54 -4.49 3.19
CA ALA A 449 19.29 -3.39 4.09
C ALA A 449 20.60 -2.80 4.66
N GLU A 450 21.55 -3.69 4.97
CA GLU A 450 22.87 -3.33 5.50
C GLU A 450 23.64 -2.43 4.52
N ASP A 451 23.62 -2.75 3.22
CA ASP A 451 24.30 -1.96 2.19
C ASP A 451 23.81 -0.50 2.18
N PHE A 452 22.50 -0.30 2.38
CA PHE A 452 21.93 1.04 2.43
C PHE A 452 22.35 1.82 3.69
N TRP A 453 22.13 1.26 4.88
CA TRP A 453 22.43 2.03 6.10
C TRP A 453 23.93 2.19 6.36
N ASP A 454 24.77 1.28 5.85
CA ASP A 454 26.21 1.44 5.89
C ASP A 454 26.67 2.60 4.99
N ALA A 455 26.09 2.74 3.78
CA ALA A 455 26.32 3.89 2.91
C ALA A 455 25.93 5.22 3.58
N GLN A 456 24.78 5.25 4.26
CA GLN A 456 24.33 6.43 4.99
C GLN A 456 25.22 6.74 6.21
N THR A 457 25.63 5.73 6.96
CA THR A 457 26.55 5.87 8.11
C THR A 457 27.91 6.41 7.65
N ALA A 458 28.46 5.85 6.58
CA ALA A 458 29.74 6.29 6.00
C ALA A 458 29.68 7.75 5.49
N THR A 459 28.57 8.11 4.83
CA THR A 459 28.37 9.47 4.27
C THR A 459 28.19 10.51 5.36
N SER A 460 27.34 10.23 6.35
CA SER A 460 26.97 11.19 7.40
C SER A 460 27.92 11.22 8.60
N ARG A 461 28.66 10.14 8.83
CA ARG A 461 29.46 9.88 10.06
C ARG A 461 28.59 9.91 11.32
N LYS A 462 27.31 9.60 11.20
CA LYS A 462 26.34 9.49 12.30
C LYS A 462 25.90 8.02 12.40
N PRO A 463 25.36 7.56 13.56
CA PRO A 463 25.04 6.15 13.81
C PRO A 463 23.72 5.73 13.13
N VAL A 464 23.66 5.87 11.81
CA VAL A 464 22.44 5.53 11.02
C VAL A 464 22.19 4.03 11.05
N ASP A 465 23.24 3.21 11.00
CA ASP A 465 23.16 1.76 11.14
C ASP A 465 22.38 1.35 12.38
N LYS A 466 22.66 1.94 13.52
CA LYS A 466 21.97 1.63 14.80
C LYS A 466 20.51 2.09 14.82
N ILE A 467 20.22 3.21 14.20
CA ILE A 467 18.86 3.75 14.08
C ILE A 467 18.04 2.85 13.18
N MET A 468 18.56 2.55 11.99
CA MET A 468 17.87 1.73 10.99
C MET A 468 17.65 0.29 11.50
N GLU A 469 18.71 -0.37 12.02
CA GLU A 469 18.57 -1.71 12.61
C GLU A 469 17.48 -1.74 13.68
N SER A 470 17.44 -0.71 14.55
CA SER A 470 16.45 -0.61 15.61
C SER A 470 15.00 -0.48 15.10
N LEU A 471 14.76 0.25 14.03
CA LEU A 471 13.43 0.53 13.49
C LEU A 471 12.98 -0.53 12.46
N VAL A 472 13.89 -1.07 11.67
CA VAL A 472 13.62 -2.06 10.63
C VAL A 472 13.41 -3.47 11.20
N ALA A 473 14.23 -3.87 12.19
CA ALA A 473 14.18 -5.21 12.77
C ALA A 473 13.16 -5.39 13.89
N GLN A 474 12.53 -4.31 14.37
CA GLN A 474 11.56 -4.37 15.47
C GLN A 474 10.15 -3.95 15.02
N PRO A 475 9.10 -4.73 15.37
CA PRO A 475 7.72 -4.33 15.18
C PRO A 475 7.28 -3.34 16.27
N GLY A 476 6.32 -2.48 15.92
CA GLY A 476 5.65 -1.60 16.87
C GLY A 476 6.21 -0.19 16.94
N VAL A 477 5.44 0.68 17.59
CA VAL A 477 5.64 2.11 17.67
C VAL A 477 6.22 2.48 19.05
N PRO A 478 7.29 3.29 19.12
CA PRO A 478 7.75 3.89 20.38
C PRO A 478 6.72 4.93 20.90
N LEU A 479 6.35 4.86 22.18
CA LEU A 479 5.74 5.97 22.90
C LEU A 479 6.83 6.64 23.73
N LEU A 480 7.08 7.91 23.46
CA LEU A 480 7.99 8.76 24.23
C LEU A 480 7.17 9.60 25.20
N THR A 481 7.43 9.41 26.51
CA THR A 481 6.81 10.21 27.56
C THR A 481 7.85 11.20 28.09
N PHE A 482 7.57 12.49 27.93
CA PHE A 482 8.44 13.57 28.33
C PHE A 482 8.05 14.11 29.69
N GLY A 483 9.06 14.55 30.48
CA GLY A 483 8.88 15.39 31.64
C GLY A 483 8.81 16.88 31.28
N ALA A 484 8.64 17.75 32.24
CA ALA A 484 8.80 19.19 32.03
C ALA A 484 10.29 19.52 31.80
N PRO A 485 10.64 20.38 30.82
CA PRO A 485 12.02 20.82 30.64
C PRO A 485 12.56 21.55 31.88
N ALA A 486 13.78 21.21 32.27
CA ALA A 486 14.47 21.86 33.40
C ALA A 486 15.99 21.88 33.19
N GLY A 487 16.62 23.03 33.38
CA GLY A 487 18.08 23.15 33.27
C GLY A 487 18.66 22.76 31.89
N GLY A 488 17.93 23.05 30.79
CA GLY A 488 18.36 22.71 29.44
C GLY A 488 18.26 21.23 29.10
N LYS A 489 17.48 20.44 29.87
CA LYS A 489 17.27 19.02 29.67
C LYS A 489 15.79 18.65 29.84
N VAL A 490 15.36 17.59 29.17
CA VAL A 490 14.06 16.94 29.38
C VAL A 490 14.27 15.47 29.74
N GLN A 491 13.56 15.03 30.79
CA GLN A 491 13.48 13.59 31.08
C GLN A 491 12.61 12.90 30.02
N VAL A 492 13.01 11.74 29.55
CA VAL A 492 12.29 10.97 28.57
C VAL A 492 12.31 9.49 28.94
N SER A 493 11.15 8.85 28.83
CA SER A 493 11.02 7.39 28.89
C SER A 493 10.41 6.88 27.60
N GLN A 494 10.77 5.64 27.22
CA GLN A 494 10.22 5.00 26.05
C GLN A 494 9.64 3.62 26.39
N GLN A 495 8.54 3.27 25.71
CA GLN A 495 7.92 1.95 25.77
C GLN A 495 7.23 1.65 24.43
N ARG A 496 6.97 0.37 24.15
CA ARG A 496 6.12 0.02 23.00
C ARG A 496 4.70 0.53 23.26
N PHE A 497 4.15 1.23 22.28
CA PHE A 497 2.77 1.73 22.29
C PHE A 497 1.81 0.70 21.71
N PHE A 498 0.64 0.55 22.32
CA PHE A 498 -0.49 -0.20 21.79
C PHE A 498 -1.76 0.66 21.86
N LEU A 499 -2.61 0.54 20.83
CA LEU A 499 -3.90 1.23 20.80
C LEU A 499 -4.91 0.66 21.78
N SER A 500 -4.78 -0.62 22.17
CA SER A 500 -5.65 -1.26 23.15
C SER A 500 -5.04 -1.16 24.55
N PRO A 501 -5.75 -0.57 25.53
CA PRO A 501 -5.27 -0.48 26.91
C PRO A 501 -5.22 -1.80 27.65
N SER A 502 -5.93 -2.86 27.20
CA SER A 502 -5.86 -4.20 27.78
C SER A 502 -4.53 -4.90 27.54
N ILE A 503 -3.75 -4.44 26.56
CA ILE A 503 -2.44 -5.00 26.24
C ILE A 503 -1.38 -4.33 27.09
N LYS A 504 -0.68 -5.14 27.88
CA LYS A 504 0.44 -4.63 28.69
C LYS A 504 1.58 -4.19 27.79
N PRO A 505 2.14 -2.99 28.01
CA PRO A 505 3.30 -2.52 27.27
C PRO A 505 4.50 -3.47 27.45
N ASP A 506 5.17 -3.77 26.34
CA ASP A 506 6.46 -4.47 26.36
C ASP A 506 7.55 -3.45 26.76
N GLN A 507 7.89 -3.43 28.04
CA GLN A 507 8.90 -2.52 28.58
C GLN A 507 10.34 -2.93 28.23
N ALA A 508 10.56 -4.17 27.83
CA ALA A 508 11.87 -4.66 27.43
C ALA A 508 12.28 -4.14 26.06
N ARG A 509 11.28 -3.89 25.19
CA ARG A 509 11.53 -3.37 23.84
C ARG A 509 11.75 -1.88 23.85
N LYS A 510 12.92 -1.47 23.39
CA LYS A 510 13.33 -0.08 23.27
C LYS A 510 14.04 0.15 21.94
N TRP A 511 14.02 1.37 21.48
CA TRP A 511 14.59 1.77 20.20
C TRP A 511 15.76 2.74 20.37
N THR A 512 16.63 2.74 19.39
CA THR A 512 17.57 3.82 19.11
C THR A 512 16.95 4.67 18.01
N LEU A 513 16.60 5.93 18.30
CA LEU A 513 15.91 6.79 17.33
C LEU A 513 16.24 8.27 17.54
N PRO A 514 16.20 9.10 16.50
CA PRO A 514 16.37 10.54 16.64
C PRO A 514 15.10 11.18 17.20
N VAL A 515 15.27 12.09 18.14
CA VAL A 515 14.24 12.98 18.65
C VAL A 515 14.64 14.40 18.30
N CYS A 516 13.83 15.06 17.49
CA CYS A 516 14.11 16.39 16.99
C CYS A 516 13.23 17.42 17.70
N PHE A 517 13.88 18.40 18.33
CA PHE A 517 13.23 19.50 19.01
C PHE A 517 13.20 20.73 18.10
N ARG A 518 12.16 21.55 18.23
CA ARG A 518 12.11 22.84 17.57
C ARG A 518 13.13 23.80 18.22
N SER A 519 13.96 24.42 17.39
CA SER A 519 14.85 25.49 17.77
C SER A 519 14.20 26.87 17.61
N THR A 520 14.80 27.91 18.23
CA THR A 520 14.31 29.30 18.15
C THR A 520 14.29 29.87 16.72
N ASP A 521 15.09 29.34 15.82
CA ASP A 521 15.13 29.68 14.38
C ASP A 521 14.21 28.81 13.51
N ASN A 522 13.32 28.03 14.15
CA ASN A 522 12.45 27.02 13.52
C ASN A 522 13.19 25.83 12.84
N SER A 523 14.49 25.70 13.04
CA SER A 523 15.22 24.49 12.62
C SER A 523 14.96 23.33 13.57
N ALA A 524 15.22 22.10 13.11
CA ALA A 524 15.16 20.90 13.93
C ALA A 524 16.52 20.63 14.57
N ASP A 525 16.57 20.63 15.91
CA ASP A 525 17.77 20.24 16.69
C ASP A 525 17.59 18.82 17.23
N CYS A 526 18.24 17.85 16.60
CA CYS A 526 18.01 16.43 16.84
C CYS A 526 19.01 15.82 17.83
N ARG A 527 18.52 14.93 18.72
CA ARG A 527 19.32 14.11 19.64
C ARG A 527 18.96 12.63 19.44
N VAL A 528 19.95 11.76 19.55
CA VAL A 528 19.70 10.31 19.48
C VAL A 528 19.31 9.80 20.87
N LEU A 529 18.10 9.30 20.98
CA LEU A 529 17.63 8.55 22.14
C LEU A 529 18.06 7.09 21.97
N THR A 530 18.77 6.55 22.96
CA THR A 530 19.14 5.14 23.01
C THR A 530 18.44 4.43 24.19
N PRO A 531 18.42 3.10 24.24
CA PRO A 531 17.78 2.35 25.34
C PRO A 531 18.22 2.74 26.75
N ASN A 532 19.43 3.28 26.88
CA ASN A 532 20.03 3.61 28.18
C ASN A 532 19.95 5.12 28.52
N VAL A 533 19.42 5.95 27.62
CA VAL A 533 19.29 7.39 27.83
C VAL A 533 17.92 7.71 28.42
N SER A 534 17.86 8.43 29.52
CA SER A 534 16.64 8.87 30.20
C SER A 534 16.46 10.40 30.23
N ALA A 535 17.41 11.12 29.66
CA ALA A 535 17.33 12.59 29.56
C ALA A 535 18.03 13.08 28.30
N LEU A 536 17.41 14.02 27.58
CA LEU A 536 17.94 14.65 26.40
C LEU A 536 18.19 16.15 26.65
N ALA A 537 19.24 16.68 26.04
CA ALA A 537 19.44 18.14 25.99
C ALA A 537 18.38 18.74 25.05
N VAL A 538 17.78 19.86 25.48
CA VAL A 538 16.77 20.56 24.68
C VAL A 538 17.25 22.00 24.42
N PRO A 539 16.93 22.55 23.22
CA PRO A 539 17.18 23.98 22.96
C PRO A 539 16.35 24.85 23.93
N SER A 540 16.81 26.05 24.16
CA SER A 540 15.99 27.04 24.86
C SER A 540 14.91 27.57 23.96
N GLY A 541 13.66 27.52 24.40
CA GLY A 541 12.49 28.02 23.65
C GLY A 541 11.19 27.46 24.22
N GLU A 542 10.15 28.27 24.12
CA GLU A 542 8.79 27.91 24.50
C GLU A 542 7.86 28.08 23.28
N PRO A 543 6.85 27.21 23.10
CA PRO A 543 6.61 26.00 23.87
C PRO A 543 7.51 24.83 23.46
N PHE A 544 7.76 23.93 24.41
CA PHE A 544 8.51 22.70 24.19
C PHE A 544 7.74 21.73 23.29
N PHE A 545 8.32 21.39 22.14
CA PHE A 545 7.75 20.38 21.22
C PHE A 545 8.85 19.42 20.71
N ALA A 546 8.62 18.11 20.86
CA ALA A 546 9.64 17.06 20.69
C ALA A 546 9.53 16.30 19.36
N ASN A 547 8.73 16.77 18.41
CA ASN A 547 8.63 16.21 17.05
C ASN A 547 8.67 17.34 16.01
N ALA A 548 9.76 18.09 16.01
CA ALA A 548 9.95 19.19 15.06
C ALA A 548 9.81 18.72 13.62
N GLY A 549 8.97 19.41 12.85
CA GLY A 549 8.64 19.07 11.48
C GLY A 549 7.67 17.88 11.33
N GLY A 550 7.18 17.29 12.42
CA GLY A 550 6.19 16.21 12.38
C GLY A 550 6.67 14.89 11.77
N LYS A 551 8.01 14.68 11.66
CA LYS A 551 8.62 13.60 10.87
C LYS A 551 9.17 12.43 11.69
N GLY A 552 9.01 12.44 13.01
CA GLY A 552 9.54 11.39 13.89
C GLY A 552 8.65 10.16 13.93
N TYR A 553 9.23 8.96 13.75
CA TYR A 553 8.49 7.69 13.85
C TYR A 553 8.29 7.27 15.31
N PHE A 554 7.45 7.99 16.04
CA PHE A 554 7.08 7.75 17.44
C PHE A 554 5.81 8.51 17.83
N ARG A 555 5.16 8.09 18.91
CA ARG A 555 4.10 8.84 19.58
C ARG A 555 4.68 9.65 20.75
N SER A 556 4.19 10.86 20.95
CA SER A 556 4.61 11.77 22.04
C SER A 556 3.55 11.87 23.12
N SER A 557 3.98 12.00 24.38
CA SER A 557 3.15 12.33 25.52
C SER A 557 3.82 13.40 26.37
N TYR A 558 3.10 14.50 26.60
CA TYR A 558 3.59 15.67 27.31
C TYR A 558 2.96 15.80 28.69
N PRO A 559 3.60 16.44 29.68
CA PRO A 559 2.97 16.84 30.95
C PRO A 559 1.79 17.79 30.69
N ALA A 560 0.79 17.78 31.56
CA ALA A 560 -0.42 18.56 31.39
C ALA A 560 -0.17 20.06 31.22
N GLY A 561 0.85 20.60 31.89
CA GLY A 561 1.25 22.01 31.78
C GLY A 561 1.78 22.37 30.41
N GLU A 562 2.70 21.54 29.87
CA GLU A 562 3.30 21.69 28.55
C GLU A 562 2.22 21.51 27.43
N TYR A 563 1.38 20.50 27.58
CA TYR A 563 0.26 20.28 26.64
C TYR A 563 -0.67 21.50 26.56
N LYS A 564 -1.05 22.07 27.72
CA LYS A 564 -1.88 23.27 27.78
C LYS A 564 -1.21 24.48 27.13
N ALA A 565 0.10 24.65 27.33
CA ALA A 565 0.86 25.74 26.74
C ALA A 565 0.90 25.62 25.20
N ILE A 566 1.10 24.41 24.69
CA ILE A 566 1.05 24.12 23.25
C ILE A 566 -0.33 24.44 22.67
N VAL A 567 -1.41 23.94 23.27
CA VAL A 567 -2.78 24.09 22.75
C VAL A 567 -3.26 25.55 22.82
N ALA A 568 -2.88 26.29 23.85
CA ALA A 568 -3.28 27.70 24.00
C ALA A 568 -2.82 28.60 22.84
N ASN A 569 -1.74 28.23 22.15
CA ASN A 569 -1.16 28.99 21.05
C ASN A 569 -0.90 28.12 19.82
N ILE A 570 -1.71 27.10 19.59
CA ILE A 570 -1.43 25.99 18.67
C ILE A 570 -1.10 26.46 17.24
N GLU A 571 -1.81 27.46 16.72
CA GLU A 571 -1.62 27.97 15.36
C GLU A 571 -0.31 28.75 15.17
N THR A 572 0.18 29.41 16.24
CA THR A 572 1.42 30.20 16.22
C THR A 572 2.63 29.41 16.73
N ALA A 573 2.37 28.44 17.61
CA ALA A 573 3.41 27.59 18.21
C ALA A 573 3.85 26.44 17.32
N LEU A 574 2.95 25.89 16.51
CA LEU A 574 3.20 24.70 15.70
C LEU A 574 2.97 24.98 14.20
N THR A 575 3.79 24.37 13.35
CA THR A 575 3.54 24.30 11.90
C THR A 575 2.32 23.42 11.60
N PRO A 576 1.72 23.49 10.39
CA PRO A 576 0.59 22.64 10.03
C PRO A 576 0.87 21.14 10.24
N VAL A 577 2.04 20.64 9.81
CA VAL A 577 2.44 19.23 9.97
C VAL A 577 2.62 18.82 11.43
N GLU A 578 3.11 19.73 12.28
CA GLU A 578 3.23 19.47 13.73
C GLU A 578 1.86 19.47 14.44
N ARG A 579 0.90 20.28 13.97
CA ARG A 579 -0.49 20.24 14.44
C ARG A 579 -1.15 18.91 14.09
N ILE A 580 -0.93 18.40 12.86
CA ILE A 580 -1.39 17.07 12.43
C ILE A 580 -0.78 15.99 13.35
N SER A 581 0.54 16.03 13.59
CA SER A 581 1.20 15.09 14.50
C SER A 581 0.62 15.13 15.92
N LEU A 582 0.37 16.33 16.48
CA LEU A 582 -0.24 16.47 17.82
C LEU A 582 -1.67 15.92 17.87
N LEU A 583 -2.49 16.20 16.85
CA LEU A 583 -3.86 15.66 16.74
C LEU A 583 -3.82 14.13 16.73
N GLY A 584 -2.93 13.53 15.93
CA GLY A 584 -2.72 12.09 15.87
C GLY A 584 -2.26 11.50 17.21
N ASP A 585 -1.33 12.14 17.89
CA ASP A 585 -0.84 11.69 19.20
C ASP A 585 -1.92 11.71 20.28
N VAL A 586 -2.73 12.80 20.34
CA VAL A 586 -3.84 12.89 21.31
C VAL A 586 -4.93 11.87 20.99
N TRP A 587 -5.27 11.69 19.70
CA TRP A 587 -6.21 10.68 19.29
C TRP A 587 -5.74 9.25 19.63
N ALA A 588 -4.48 8.94 19.39
CA ALA A 588 -3.89 7.65 19.78
C ALA A 588 -3.96 7.43 21.31
N GLN A 589 -3.74 8.48 22.12
CA GLN A 589 -3.89 8.42 23.58
C GLN A 589 -5.34 8.22 24.02
N VAL A 590 -6.33 8.77 23.30
CA VAL A 590 -7.77 8.49 23.55
C VAL A 590 -8.06 7.01 23.33
N ARG A 591 -7.58 6.44 22.21
CA ARG A 591 -7.76 5.02 21.90
C ARG A 591 -7.10 4.11 22.95
N ALA A 592 -5.93 4.49 23.44
CA ALA A 592 -5.22 3.78 24.51
C ALA A 592 -5.75 4.12 25.94
N ASN A 593 -6.86 4.83 26.05
CA ASN A 593 -7.47 5.28 27.32
C ASN A 593 -6.49 6.04 28.24
N LYS A 594 -5.53 6.76 27.64
CA LYS A 594 -4.58 7.66 28.34
C LYS A 594 -5.04 9.12 28.33
N SER A 595 -6.01 9.44 27.48
CA SER A 595 -6.71 10.71 27.39
C SER A 595 -8.20 10.50 27.22
N SER A 596 -9.02 11.50 27.55
CA SER A 596 -10.47 11.44 27.32
C SER A 596 -10.82 11.88 25.91
N ILE A 597 -11.93 11.36 25.36
CA ILE A 597 -12.48 11.87 24.11
C ILE A 597 -12.83 13.36 24.19
N GLY A 598 -13.23 13.85 25.37
CA GLY A 598 -13.51 15.27 25.59
C GLY A 598 -12.27 16.14 25.34
N ASN A 599 -11.08 15.74 25.81
CA ASN A 599 -9.83 16.45 25.54
C ASN A 599 -9.51 16.53 24.03
N TYR A 600 -9.84 15.48 23.29
CA TYR A 600 -9.65 15.49 21.84
C TYR A 600 -10.63 16.43 21.14
N LEU A 601 -11.91 16.41 21.54
CA LEU A 601 -12.92 17.28 20.95
C LEU A 601 -12.66 18.77 21.31
N ASP A 602 -12.10 19.07 22.47
CA ASP A 602 -11.63 20.41 22.83
C ASP A 602 -10.45 20.84 21.93
N LEU A 603 -9.53 19.92 21.59
CA LEU A 603 -8.44 20.18 20.64
C LEU A 603 -8.98 20.42 19.22
N VAL A 604 -9.99 19.63 18.78
CA VAL A 604 -10.69 19.86 17.49
C VAL A 604 -11.31 21.26 17.45
N ALA A 605 -11.93 21.70 18.53
CA ALA A 605 -12.47 23.06 18.64
C ALA A 605 -11.39 24.15 18.61
N ALA A 606 -10.20 23.87 19.15
CA ALA A 606 -9.07 24.81 19.16
C ALA A 606 -8.49 25.06 17.75
N VAL A 607 -8.60 24.10 16.84
CA VAL A 607 -8.12 24.20 15.43
C VAL A 607 -9.25 24.46 14.43
N LYS A 608 -10.47 24.81 14.86
CA LYS A 608 -11.62 24.97 13.96
C LYS A 608 -11.45 26.06 12.90
N ASP A 609 -10.68 27.11 13.23
CA ASP A 609 -10.43 28.24 12.34
C ASP A 609 -9.11 28.10 11.55
N ASP A 610 -8.44 26.92 11.61
CA ASP A 610 -7.21 26.67 10.88
C ASP A 610 -7.45 26.78 9.37
N SER A 611 -6.59 27.50 8.69
CA SER A 611 -6.68 27.71 7.24
C SER A 611 -6.13 26.53 6.42
N ASN A 612 -5.50 25.55 7.06
CA ASN A 612 -4.88 24.40 6.40
C ASN A 612 -5.85 23.21 6.34
N ALA A 613 -6.16 22.77 5.13
CA ALA A 613 -7.09 21.67 4.88
C ALA A 613 -6.67 20.38 5.60
N GLY A 614 -5.38 20.03 5.57
CA GLY A 614 -4.86 18.81 6.22
C GLY A 614 -5.06 18.81 7.74
N VAL A 615 -4.91 19.96 8.43
CA VAL A 615 -5.14 20.07 9.88
C VAL A 615 -6.62 19.84 10.20
N VAL A 616 -7.51 20.53 9.49
CA VAL A 616 -8.97 20.41 9.69
C VAL A 616 -9.45 19.00 9.34
N SER A 617 -8.93 18.40 8.29
CA SER A 617 -9.24 17.02 7.90
C SER A 617 -8.85 16.02 8.98
N THR A 618 -7.65 16.15 9.54
CA THR A 618 -7.18 15.28 10.63
C THR A 618 -8.07 15.41 11.86
N ALA A 619 -8.43 16.65 12.24
CA ALA A 619 -9.31 16.91 13.37
C ALA A 619 -10.70 16.31 13.16
N LEU A 620 -11.29 16.51 11.98
CA LEU A 620 -12.61 15.96 11.61
C LEU A 620 -12.58 14.42 11.47
N GLY A 621 -11.47 13.82 11.02
CA GLY A 621 -11.30 12.37 10.94
C GLY A 621 -11.40 11.67 12.31
N GLY A 622 -10.78 12.25 13.34
CA GLY A 622 -10.93 11.76 14.73
C GLY A 622 -12.35 11.95 15.27
N TYR A 623 -12.97 13.11 15.00
CA TYR A 623 -14.39 13.34 15.33
C TYR A 623 -15.28 12.28 14.65
N GLN A 624 -15.11 12.02 13.37
CA GLN A 624 -15.91 11.04 12.63
C GLN A 624 -15.76 9.64 13.23
N THR A 625 -14.54 9.28 13.64
CA THR A 625 -14.29 8.02 14.34
C THR A 625 -15.01 7.99 15.69
N ALA A 626 -15.03 9.09 16.44
CA ALA A 626 -15.78 9.18 17.69
C ALA A 626 -17.29 9.03 17.44
N TYR A 627 -17.83 9.66 16.41
CA TYR A 627 -19.23 9.56 16.01
C TYR A 627 -19.66 8.12 15.66
N VAL A 628 -18.81 7.40 14.91
CA VAL A 628 -19.14 6.03 14.45
C VAL A 628 -18.82 4.98 15.52
N ARG A 629 -17.71 5.13 16.28
CA ARG A 629 -17.20 4.07 17.14
C ARG A 629 -17.47 4.27 18.63
N ILE A 630 -17.54 5.52 19.12
CA ILE A 630 -17.72 5.82 20.53
C ILE A 630 -19.18 6.11 20.86
N ALA A 631 -19.83 7.02 20.12
CA ALA A 631 -21.23 7.36 20.34
C ALA A 631 -22.14 6.13 20.12
N ALA A 632 -22.77 5.66 21.19
CA ALA A 632 -23.55 4.43 21.17
C ALA A 632 -25.05 4.66 20.93
N THR A 633 -25.56 5.84 21.30
CA THR A 633 -27.00 6.13 21.21
C THR A 633 -27.32 7.16 20.12
N PRO A 634 -28.55 7.16 19.58
CA PRO A 634 -29.00 8.18 18.64
C PRO A 634 -28.89 9.61 19.22
N GLU A 635 -29.12 9.77 20.52
CA GLU A 635 -29.04 11.06 21.21
C GLU A 635 -27.63 11.60 21.28
N GLU A 636 -26.64 10.75 21.55
CA GLU A 636 -25.22 11.11 21.54
C GLU A 636 -24.75 11.49 20.14
N LYS A 637 -25.14 10.69 19.12
CA LYS A 637 -24.88 11.01 17.71
C LYS A 637 -25.51 12.34 17.29
N ALA A 638 -26.74 12.59 17.68
CA ALA A 638 -27.43 13.85 17.40
C ALA A 638 -26.76 15.05 18.08
N ALA A 639 -26.30 14.89 19.33
CA ALA A 639 -25.61 15.93 20.07
C ALA A 639 -24.23 16.26 19.46
N LEU A 640 -23.47 15.24 19.06
CA LEU A 640 -22.18 15.43 18.34
C LEU A 640 -22.40 16.11 16.99
N ALA A 641 -23.42 15.70 16.23
CA ALA A 641 -23.76 16.34 14.96
C ALA A 641 -24.17 17.82 15.15
N ALA A 642 -24.93 18.14 16.18
CA ALA A 642 -25.28 19.51 16.53
C ALA A 642 -24.04 20.34 16.89
N TRP A 643 -23.09 19.75 17.63
CA TRP A 643 -21.84 20.40 17.99
C TRP A 643 -21.00 20.72 16.75
N VAL A 644 -20.86 19.79 15.79
CA VAL A 644 -20.12 20.03 14.53
C VAL A 644 -20.79 21.16 13.74
N ARG A 645 -22.13 21.14 13.59
CA ARG A 645 -22.84 22.22 12.87
C ARG A 645 -22.58 23.58 13.52
N SER A 646 -22.63 23.66 14.86
CA SER A 646 -22.39 24.92 15.58
C SER A 646 -20.93 25.38 15.52
N THR A 647 -19.98 24.45 15.46
CA THR A 647 -18.54 24.73 15.46
C THR A 647 -18.01 25.10 14.07
N PHE A 648 -18.37 24.30 13.07
CA PHE A 648 -17.82 24.42 11.71
C PHE A 648 -18.75 25.08 10.69
N GLY A 649 -20.05 25.18 10.96
CA GLY A 649 -21.00 25.89 10.09
C GLY A 649 -20.61 27.34 9.83
N PRO A 650 -20.28 28.15 10.89
CA PRO A 650 -19.78 29.50 10.70
C PRO A 650 -18.45 29.58 9.92
N VAL A 651 -17.57 28.57 10.04
CA VAL A 651 -16.32 28.51 9.31
C VAL A 651 -16.59 28.29 7.83
N TYR A 652 -17.44 27.32 7.48
CA TYR A 652 -17.88 27.06 6.12
C TYR A 652 -18.52 28.30 5.48
N ALA A 653 -19.40 28.97 6.19
CA ALA A 653 -20.08 30.18 5.72
C ALA A 653 -19.10 31.31 5.38
N ARG A 654 -17.99 31.46 6.11
CA ARG A 654 -16.95 32.47 5.84
C ARG A 654 -16.16 32.20 4.56
N LEU A 655 -16.02 30.94 4.12
CA LEU A 655 -15.35 30.61 2.87
C LEU A 655 -16.11 31.09 1.63
N GLY A 656 -17.42 31.32 1.75
CA GLY A 656 -18.26 31.75 0.66
C GLY A 656 -18.39 30.72 -0.47
N PRO A 657 -19.00 31.09 -1.60
CA PRO A 657 -19.15 30.22 -2.77
C PRO A 657 -17.79 29.94 -3.42
N PRO A 658 -17.66 28.81 -4.18
CA PRO A 658 -16.47 28.49 -4.95
C PRO A 658 -16.10 29.61 -5.92
N SER A 659 -14.78 29.86 -6.08
CA SER A 659 -14.22 30.84 -7.00
C SER A 659 -13.09 30.21 -7.81
N ASP A 660 -12.91 30.66 -9.06
CA ASP A 660 -11.77 30.25 -9.91
C ASP A 660 -10.42 30.64 -9.29
N SER A 661 -10.40 31.69 -8.46
CA SER A 661 -9.19 32.14 -7.75
C SER A 661 -8.88 31.34 -6.47
N ASP A 662 -9.73 30.39 -6.07
CA ASP A 662 -9.46 29.57 -4.89
C ASP A 662 -8.22 28.69 -5.07
N SER A 663 -7.36 28.71 -4.07
CA SER A 663 -6.22 27.78 -4.02
C SER A 663 -6.69 26.32 -3.90
N ALA A 664 -5.84 25.36 -4.22
CA ALA A 664 -6.11 23.94 -4.01
C ALA A 664 -6.51 23.66 -2.54
N ASN A 665 -5.77 24.23 -1.59
CA ASN A 665 -6.07 24.10 -0.15
C ASN A 665 -7.46 24.68 0.20
N THR A 666 -7.87 25.80 -0.37
CA THR A 666 -9.20 26.37 -0.11
C THR A 666 -10.32 25.48 -0.66
N ARG A 667 -10.12 24.88 -1.84
CA ARG A 667 -11.06 23.94 -2.45
C ARG A 667 -11.22 22.68 -1.58
N GLU A 668 -10.10 22.11 -1.14
CA GLU A 668 -10.10 20.94 -0.24
C GLU A 668 -10.74 21.29 1.11
N LEU A 669 -10.38 22.41 1.74
CA LEU A 669 -10.97 22.83 3.02
C LEU A 669 -12.50 23.02 2.91
N ARG A 670 -12.97 23.69 1.84
CA ARG A 670 -14.42 23.84 1.58
C ARG A 670 -15.11 22.49 1.44
N ALA A 671 -14.56 21.58 0.65
CA ALA A 671 -15.11 20.25 0.44
C ALA A 671 -15.15 19.42 1.72
N GLN A 672 -14.14 19.49 2.56
CA GLN A 672 -14.09 18.77 3.84
C GLN A 672 -15.11 19.30 4.85
N LEU A 673 -15.25 20.63 4.97
CA LEU A 673 -16.26 21.24 5.82
C LEU A 673 -17.67 20.92 5.32
N PHE A 674 -17.87 20.95 3.99
CA PHE A 674 -19.14 20.57 3.35
C PHE A 674 -19.50 19.12 3.64
N ALA A 675 -18.52 18.21 3.54
CA ALA A 675 -18.71 16.80 3.88
C ALA A 675 -19.10 16.61 5.36
N ALA A 676 -18.36 17.23 6.28
CA ALA A 676 -18.61 17.12 7.72
C ALA A 676 -20.01 17.64 8.11
N LEU A 677 -20.44 18.76 7.53
CA LEU A 677 -21.77 19.32 7.76
C LEU A 677 -22.88 18.45 7.12
N GLY A 678 -22.63 17.88 5.94
CA GLY A 678 -23.55 16.93 5.29
C GLY A 678 -23.72 15.64 6.10
N GLU A 679 -22.63 15.09 6.66
CA GLU A 679 -22.68 13.94 7.58
C GLU A 679 -23.38 14.29 8.90
N ALA A 680 -23.19 15.50 9.39
CA ALA A 680 -23.90 16.04 10.53
C ALA A 680 -25.38 16.37 10.24
N LYS A 681 -25.91 16.02 9.05
CA LYS A 681 -27.31 16.21 8.64
C LYS A 681 -27.76 17.68 8.69
N ASP A 682 -26.91 18.60 8.29
CA ASP A 682 -27.34 19.99 8.11
C ASP A 682 -28.31 20.10 6.93
N PRO A 683 -29.56 20.59 7.16
CA PRO A 683 -30.57 20.57 6.09
C PRO A 683 -30.20 21.42 4.87
N ALA A 684 -29.57 22.59 5.10
CA ALA A 684 -29.20 23.48 4.00
C ALA A 684 -28.09 22.83 3.14
N ILE A 685 -27.13 22.19 3.79
CA ILE A 685 -26.04 21.48 3.10
C ILE A 685 -26.56 20.26 2.33
N LEU A 686 -27.53 19.51 2.88
CA LEU A 686 -28.13 18.37 2.17
C LEU A 686 -28.87 18.82 0.90
N ASP A 687 -29.63 19.93 0.98
CA ASP A 687 -30.32 20.50 -0.18
C ASP A 687 -29.34 21.02 -1.23
N GLU A 688 -28.30 21.74 -0.80
CA GLU A 688 -27.22 22.25 -1.65
C GLU A 688 -26.47 21.10 -2.32
N ALA A 689 -26.11 20.05 -1.58
CA ALA A 689 -25.43 18.87 -2.10
C ALA A 689 -26.24 18.19 -3.22
N ARG A 690 -27.55 18.04 -3.02
CA ARG A 690 -28.42 17.47 -4.07
C ARG A 690 -28.41 18.32 -5.35
N GLN A 691 -28.49 19.63 -5.22
CA GLN A 691 -28.50 20.53 -6.37
C GLN A 691 -27.17 20.51 -7.13
N ILE A 692 -26.04 20.56 -6.40
CA ILE A 692 -24.70 20.47 -6.96
C ILE A 692 -24.49 19.11 -7.65
N ALA A 693 -24.86 18.01 -6.99
CA ALA A 693 -24.76 16.65 -7.53
C ALA A 693 -25.49 16.50 -8.87
N LEU A 694 -26.72 17.01 -8.98
CA LEU A 694 -27.48 16.92 -10.23
C LEU A 694 -26.85 17.75 -11.36
N LYS A 695 -26.28 18.91 -11.06
CA LYS A 695 -25.51 19.72 -12.02
C LYS A 695 -24.24 19.00 -12.45
N TYR A 696 -23.49 18.46 -11.48
CA TYR A 696 -22.24 17.73 -11.73
C TYR A 696 -22.45 16.48 -12.59
N ILE A 697 -23.56 15.72 -12.35
CA ILE A 697 -23.93 14.58 -13.21
C ILE A 697 -24.26 15.01 -14.63
N ALA A 698 -24.96 16.14 -14.81
CA ALA A 698 -25.35 16.64 -16.12
C ALA A 698 -24.17 17.18 -16.92
N ASP A 699 -23.26 17.90 -16.26
CA ASP A 699 -22.03 18.46 -16.83
C ASP A 699 -20.97 18.63 -15.73
N PRO A 700 -20.01 17.70 -15.62
CA PRO A 700 -18.94 17.79 -14.62
C PRO A 700 -18.11 19.09 -14.69
N GLY A 701 -18.04 19.73 -15.88
CA GLY A 701 -17.33 21.00 -16.06
C GLY A 701 -18.08 22.22 -15.54
N SER A 702 -19.36 22.10 -15.19
CA SER A 702 -20.20 23.22 -14.71
C SER A 702 -20.07 23.50 -13.21
N VAL A 703 -19.33 22.67 -12.46
CA VAL A 703 -19.16 22.75 -11.00
C VAL A 703 -17.66 22.62 -10.69
N GLU A 704 -17.19 23.27 -9.61
CA GLU A 704 -15.84 23.01 -9.11
C GLU A 704 -15.71 21.51 -8.77
N PRO A 705 -14.75 20.77 -9.37
CA PRO A 705 -14.75 19.32 -9.33
C PRO A 705 -14.64 18.69 -7.92
N THR A 706 -13.84 19.29 -7.03
CA THR A 706 -13.65 18.76 -5.65
C THR A 706 -14.95 18.86 -4.86
N LEU A 707 -15.66 20.00 -4.98
CA LEU A 707 -16.97 20.17 -4.34
C LEU A 707 -18.05 19.32 -5.02
N GLY A 708 -17.99 19.18 -6.35
CA GLY A 708 -18.91 18.35 -7.14
C GLY A 708 -18.89 16.89 -6.71
N GLN A 709 -17.71 16.30 -6.59
CA GLN A 709 -17.55 14.92 -6.10
C GLN A 709 -18.03 14.75 -4.65
N THR A 710 -17.69 15.69 -3.77
CA THR A 710 -18.15 15.68 -2.37
C THR A 710 -19.67 15.78 -2.27
N ALA A 711 -20.28 16.69 -3.03
CA ALA A 711 -21.72 16.84 -3.08
C ALA A 711 -22.42 15.58 -3.61
N LEU A 712 -21.83 14.92 -4.61
CA LEU A 712 -22.36 13.68 -5.15
C LEU A 712 -22.31 12.54 -4.12
N ALA A 713 -21.24 12.45 -3.31
CA ALA A 713 -21.15 11.48 -2.22
C ALA A 713 -22.19 11.73 -1.13
N ILE A 714 -22.37 12.98 -0.71
CA ILE A 714 -23.43 13.35 0.28
C ILE A 714 -24.81 13.02 -0.28
N ALA A 715 -25.08 13.35 -1.56
CA ALA A 715 -26.35 13.09 -2.21
C ALA A 715 -26.63 11.58 -2.34
N ALA A 716 -25.63 10.75 -2.65
CA ALA A 716 -25.76 9.29 -2.74
C ALA A 716 -26.14 8.67 -1.38
N ARG A 717 -25.45 9.06 -0.30
CA ARG A 717 -25.74 8.57 1.08
C ARG A 717 -27.18 8.89 1.55
N ASN A 718 -27.79 9.91 1.01
CA ASN A 718 -29.16 10.34 1.33
C ASN A 718 -30.12 10.16 0.13
N GLY A 719 -29.69 9.42 -0.89
CA GLY A 719 -30.31 9.38 -2.20
C GLY A 719 -31.54 8.49 -2.33
N ASP A 720 -32.14 8.60 -3.51
CA ASP A 720 -33.30 7.84 -3.93
C ASP A 720 -32.95 6.93 -5.13
N GLU A 721 -33.94 6.17 -5.58
CA GLU A 721 -33.80 5.25 -6.71
C GLU A 721 -33.45 5.98 -8.02
N GLU A 722 -33.93 7.20 -8.23
CA GLU A 722 -33.62 7.98 -9.44
C GLU A 722 -32.12 8.29 -9.51
N LEU A 723 -31.53 8.75 -8.42
CA LEU A 723 -30.09 9.03 -8.35
C LEU A 723 -29.29 7.73 -8.49
N PHE A 724 -29.70 6.64 -7.86
CA PHE A 724 -29.08 5.33 -8.00
C PHE A 724 -29.01 4.89 -9.48
N ASN A 725 -30.12 4.98 -10.18
CA ASN A 725 -30.20 4.61 -11.60
C ASN A 725 -29.29 5.48 -12.49
N LYS A 726 -29.18 6.78 -12.21
CA LYS A 726 -28.26 7.69 -12.90
C LYS A 726 -26.79 7.29 -12.68
N LEU A 727 -26.40 7.01 -11.44
CA LEU A 727 -25.05 6.58 -11.10
C LEU A 727 -24.72 5.21 -11.71
N GLN A 728 -25.66 4.27 -11.66
CA GLN A 728 -25.47 2.97 -12.31
C GLN A 728 -25.23 3.12 -13.82
N LYS A 729 -26.00 3.98 -14.49
CA LYS A 729 -25.77 4.26 -15.91
C LYS A 729 -24.39 4.87 -16.17
N ILE A 730 -23.92 5.80 -15.33
CA ILE A 730 -22.59 6.40 -15.45
C ILE A 730 -21.51 5.36 -15.27
N SER A 731 -21.64 4.47 -14.28
CA SER A 731 -20.68 3.39 -14.03
C SER A 731 -20.58 2.38 -15.18
N GLU A 732 -21.64 2.26 -15.99
CA GLU A 732 -21.68 1.36 -17.15
C GLU A 732 -21.24 2.03 -18.44
N THR A 733 -21.33 3.37 -18.59
CA THR A 733 -21.21 4.04 -19.89
C THR A 733 -20.21 5.19 -19.95
N SER A 734 -19.66 5.66 -18.82
CA SER A 734 -18.71 6.77 -18.84
C SER A 734 -17.38 6.37 -19.49
N ALA A 735 -16.88 7.21 -20.38
CA ALA A 735 -15.53 7.07 -20.96
C ALA A 735 -14.43 7.58 -20.02
N ASN A 736 -14.76 8.42 -19.01
CA ASN A 736 -13.82 8.88 -18.00
C ASN A 736 -13.77 7.86 -16.86
N PRO A 737 -12.58 7.19 -16.61
CA PRO A 737 -12.45 6.15 -15.58
C PRO A 737 -12.70 6.67 -14.15
N GLU A 738 -12.24 7.90 -13.83
CA GLU A 738 -12.48 8.51 -12.52
C GLU A 738 -13.96 8.62 -12.23
N PHE A 739 -14.73 9.16 -13.17
CA PHE A 739 -16.18 9.34 -13.01
C PHE A 739 -16.92 8.00 -13.07
N GLN A 740 -16.45 7.06 -13.92
CA GLN A 740 -17.00 5.71 -14.04
C GLN A 740 -16.89 4.93 -12.72
N ILE A 741 -15.68 4.83 -12.18
CA ILE A 741 -15.40 4.08 -10.96
C ILE A 741 -15.90 4.84 -9.72
N GLY A 742 -15.84 6.17 -9.72
CA GLY A 742 -16.46 7.01 -8.67
C GLY A 742 -17.95 6.74 -8.55
N ALA A 743 -18.69 6.74 -9.68
CA ALA A 743 -20.12 6.43 -9.69
C ALA A 743 -20.40 4.99 -9.23
N LEU A 744 -19.55 4.02 -9.65
CA LEU A 744 -19.65 2.63 -9.19
C LEU A 744 -19.53 2.54 -7.67
N ARG A 745 -18.51 3.14 -7.07
CA ARG A 745 -18.28 3.13 -5.61
C ARG A 745 -19.45 3.76 -4.86
N LEU A 746 -20.01 4.86 -5.38
CA LEU A 746 -21.15 5.54 -4.78
C LEU A 746 -22.43 4.71 -4.75
N LEU A 747 -22.64 3.72 -5.64
CA LEU A 747 -23.76 2.79 -5.54
C LEU A 747 -23.74 2.01 -4.23
N ALA A 748 -22.57 1.70 -3.69
CA ALA A 748 -22.42 0.98 -2.44
C ALA A 748 -22.58 1.87 -1.18
N GLU A 749 -22.66 3.20 -1.35
CA GLU A 749 -22.82 4.15 -0.24
C GLU A 749 -24.29 4.50 0.08
N PHE A 750 -25.24 4.06 -0.73
CA PHE A 750 -26.65 4.25 -0.43
C PHE A 750 -27.04 3.54 0.87
N LYS A 751 -28.00 4.12 1.61
CA LYS A 751 -28.40 3.63 2.93
C LYS A 751 -29.78 2.98 2.96
N LYS A 752 -30.62 3.18 1.93
CA LYS A 752 -31.94 2.55 1.85
C LYS A 752 -31.78 1.06 1.60
N PRO A 753 -32.40 0.18 2.39
CA PRO A 753 -32.17 -1.27 2.30
C PRO A 753 -32.39 -1.87 0.90
N GLU A 754 -33.39 -1.38 0.17
CA GLU A 754 -33.63 -1.82 -1.21
C GLU A 754 -32.50 -1.46 -2.17
N LEU A 755 -31.86 -0.30 -1.99
CA LEU A 755 -30.74 0.16 -2.83
C LEU A 755 -29.43 -0.52 -2.42
N VAL A 756 -29.24 -0.76 -1.13
CA VAL A 756 -28.11 -1.59 -0.62
C VAL A 756 -28.19 -2.99 -1.24
N GLY A 757 -29.37 -3.63 -1.23
CA GLY A 757 -29.54 -4.94 -1.85
C GLY A 757 -29.20 -4.93 -3.34
N ARG A 758 -29.68 -3.93 -4.09
CA ARG A 758 -29.34 -3.76 -5.52
C ARG A 758 -27.85 -3.57 -5.77
N ALA A 759 -27.15 -2.80 -4.95
CA ALA A 759 -25.70 -2.59 -5.07
C ALA A 759 -24.92 -3.88 -4.84
N LEU A 760 -25.32 -4.68 -3.84
CA LEU A 760 -24.71 -5.97 -3.52
C LEU A 760 -24.95 -7.00 -4.64
N ASP A 761 -26.18 -7.09 -5.16
CA ASP A 761 -26.51 -7.95 -6.31
C ASP A 761 -25.71 -7.53 -7.57
N TYR A 762 -25.55 -6.22 -7.78
CA TYR A 762 -24.76 -5.70 -8.90
C TYR A 762 -23.29 -6.06 -8.77
N ALA A 763 -22.70 -6.00 -7.58
CA ALA A 763 -21.32 -6.36 -7.32
C ALA A 763 -20.98 -7.81 -7.71
N VAL A 764 -21.93 -8.76 -7.55
CA VAL A 764 -21.72 -10.19 -7.86
C VAL A 764 -22.37 -10.62 -9.18
N SER A 765 -22.83 -9.67 -9.99
CA SER A 765 -23.56 -9.95 -11.24
C SER A 765 -22.65 -10.38 -12.41
N GLY A 766 -21.33 -10.26 -12.28
CA GLY A 766 -20.36 -10.40 -13.37
C GLY A 766 -20.26 -9.17 -14.30
N LYS A 767 -21.02 -8.10 -14.04
CA LYS A 767 -20.91 -6.82 -14.76
C LYS A 767 -19.85 -5.89 -14.17
N VAL A 768 -19.58 -6.04 -12.86
CA VAL A 768 -18.49 -5.34 -12.16
C VAL A 768 -17.21 -6.13 -12.37
N ARG A 769 -16.12 -5.46 -12.69
CA ARG A 769 -14.81 -6.10 -12.86
C ARG A 769 -14.33 -6.70 -11.55
N ASN A 770 -13.62 -7.82 -11.58
CA ASN A 770 -13.14 -8.53 -10.39
C ASN A 770 -12.29 -7.63 -9.49
N GLN A 771 -11.47 -6.75 -10.06
CA GLN A 771 -10.67 -5.77 -9.33
C GLN A 771 -11.49 -4.79 -8.48
N ASP A 772 -12.77 -4.53 -8.83
CA ASP A 772 -13.64 -3.55 -8.16
C ASP A 772 -14.74 -4.22 -7.31
N ALA A 773 -15.08 -5.49 -7.58
CA ALA A 773 -16.18 -6.18 -6.93
C ALA A 773 -16.01 -6.31 -5.41
N ALA A 774 -14.80 -6.63 -4.95
CA ALA A 774 -14.50 -6.74 -3.51
C ALA A 774 -14.69 -5.39 -2.79
N ILE A 775 -14.31 -4.28 -3.42
CA ILE A 775 -14.50 -2.92 -2.87
C ILE A 775 -15.99 -2.60 -2.76
N GLN A 776 -16.78 -2.95 -3.77
CA GLN A 776 -18.24 -2.79 -3.77
C GLN A 776 -18.91 -3.55 -2.62
N LEU A 777 -18.43 -4.72 -2.28
CA LEU A 777 -18.92 -5.52 -1.15
C LEU A 777 -18.40 -4.99 0.20
N ALA A 778 -17.22 -4.37 0.21
CA ALA A 778 -16.57 -3.85 1.42
C ALA A 778 -17.18 -2.53 1.92
N ILE A 779 -17.58 -1.62 1.02
CA ILE A 779 -18.11 -0.29 1.38
C ILE A 779 -19.34 -0.40 2.30
N PRO A 780 -20.38 -1.21 2.00
CA PRO A 780 -21.55 -1.28 2.86
C PRO A 780 -21.28 -1.87 4.25
N LEU A 781 -20.18 -2.59 4.45
CA LEU A 781 -19.76 -3.08 5.77
C LEU A 781 -19.26 -1.95 6.69
N GLN A 782 -18.88 -0.79 6.15
CA GLN A 782 -18.29 0.31 6.92
C GLN A 782 -19.31 1.15 7.69
N THR A 783 -20.59 1.10 7.31
CA THR A 783 -21.65 1.94 7.93
C THR A 783 -22.62 1.12 8.76
N ASP A 784 -23.12 1.70 9.86
CA ASP A 784 -24.05 1.01 10.77
C ASP A 784 -25.37 0.64 10.06
N GLU A 785 -25.81 1.48 9.12
CA GLU A 785 -27.09 1.33 8.43
C GLU A 785 -27.12 0.16 7.43
N SER A 786 -26.02 -0.19 6.80
CA SER A 786 -25.95 -1.21 5.75
C SER A 786 -25.16 -2.47 6.16
N ARG A 787 -24.35 -2.42 7.22
CA ARG A 787 -23.43 -3.48 7.63
C ARG A 787 -24.07 -4.85 7.78
N ASP A 788 -25.15 -4.93 8.55
CA ASP A 788 -25.79 -6.21 8.86
C ASP A 788 -26.42 -6.84 7.60
N GLN A 789 -27.00 -6.01 6.72
CA GLN A 789 -27.54 -6.46 5.45
C GLN A 789 -26.42 -6.96 4.52
N ALA A 790 -25.33 -6.21 4.41
CA ALA A 790 -24.17 -6.59 3.59
C ALA A 790 -23.53 -7.89 4.10
N TRP A 791 -23.37 -8.03 5.41
CA TRP A 791 -22.81 -9.23 5.99
C TRP A 791 -23.67 -10.47 5.74
N LYS A 792 -24.98 -10.37 5.96
CA LYS A 792 -25.93 -11.47 5.64
C LYS A 792 -25.91 -11.82 4.15
N PHE A 793 -25.80 -10.83 3.27
CA PHE A 793 -25.72 -11.05 1.84
C PHE A 793 -24.44 -11.84 1.48
N ILE A 794 -23.28 -11.44 2.00
CA ILE A 794 -22.00 -12.10 1.78
C ILE A 794 -22.05 -13.56 2.24
N GLN A 795 -22.59 -13.82 3.44
CA GLN A 795 -22.73 -15.16 3.97
C GLN A 795 -23.65 -16.03 3.08
N SER A 796 -24.80 -15.49 2.68
CA SER A 796 -25.80 -16.25 1.92
C SER A 796 -25.42 -16.47 0.45
N ASN A 797 -24.54 -15.63 -0.10
CA ASN A 797 -24.11 -15.66 -1.50
C ASN A 797 -22.62 -15.99 -1.68
N TRP A 798 -22.01 -16.64 -0.68
CA TRP A 798 -20.57 -16.85 -0.67
C TRP A 798 -19.97 -17.43 -1.95
N PRO A 799 -20.57 -18.46 -2.61
CA PRO A 799 -20.02 -18.97 -3.86
C PRO A 799 -19.92 -17.92 -4.98
N LYS A 800 -20.88 -16.98 -5.06
CA LYS A 800 -20.86 -15.89 -6.03
C LYS A 800 -19.84 -14.83 -5.65
N VAL A 801 -19.74 -14.51 -4.34
CA VAL A 801 -18.75 -13.58 -3.80
C VAL A 801 -17.36 -14.12 -4.07
N GLN A 802 -17.10 -15.36 -3.70
CA GLN A 802 -15.79 -16.01 -3.89
C GLN A 802 -15.34 -16.03 -5.35
N ALA A 803 -16.27 -16.21 -6.29
CA ALA A 803 -15.98 -16.21 -7.74
C ALA A 803 -15.54 -14.82 -8.27
N GLN A 804 -15.78 -13.74 -7.52
CA GLN A 804 -15.35 -12.38 -7.88
C GLN A 804 -14.02 -11.98 -7.21
N LEU A 805 -13.54 -12.79 -6.23
CA LEU A 805 -12.31 -12.43 -5.50
C LEU A 805 -11.09 -12.84 -6.32
N THR A 806 -10.16 -11.93 -6.42
CA THR A 806 -8.80 -12.16 -6.91
C THR A 806 -7.87 -12.43 -5.72
N THR A 807 -6.60 -12.70 -5.96
CA THR A 807 -5.63 -13.03 -4.89
C THR A 807 -5.51 -11.92 -3.84
N ASN A 808 -5.50 -10.65 -4.27
CA ASN A 808 -5.30 -9.50 -3.38
C ASN A 808 -6.64 -8.93 -2.87
N SER A 809 -7.67 -8.91 -3.72
CA SER A 809 -8.97 -8.31 -3.36
C SER A 809 -9.70 -9.08 -2.25
N GLY A 810 -9.42 -10.37 -2.10
CA GLY A 810 -9.91 -11.17 -0.97
C GLY A 810 -9.50 -10.60 0.39
N GLY A 811 -8.28 -10.11 0.51
CA GLY A 811 -7.79 -9.42 1.71
C GLY A 811 -8.55 -8.14 2.04
N ILE A 812 -8.99 -7.38 1.02
CA ILE A 812 -9.80 -6.16 1.19
C ILE A 812 -11.17 -6.51 1.81
N LEU A 813 -11.85 -7.52 1.28
CA LEU A 813 -13.15 -7.94 1.80
C LEU A 813 -13.04 -8.45 3.23
N VAL A 814 -12.10 -9.35 3.53
CA VAL A 814 -11.86 -9.86 4.89
C VAL A 814 -11.48 -8.71 5.82
N GLY A 815 -10.59 -7.83 5.38
CA GLY A 815 -10.17 -6.64 6.12
C GLY A 815 -11.33 -5.73 6.50
N SER A 816 -12.32 -5.56 5.62
CA SER A 816 -13.48 -4.69 5.86
C SER A 816 -14.38 -5.14 7.00
N THR A 817 -14.34 -6.44 7.37
CA THR A 817 -15.09 -6.96 8.53
C THR A 817 -14.59 -6.40 9.87
N GLY A 818 -13.41 -5.80 9.92
CA GLY A 818 -12.92 -5.03 11.08
C GLY A 818 -13.78 -3.80 11.43
N ALA A 819 -14.80 -3.50 10.63
CA ALA A 819 -15.80 -2.46 10.91
C ALA A 819 -16.81 -2.83 11.99
N PHE A 820 -17.00 -4.11 12.32
CA PHE A 820 -17.86 -4.51 13.43
C PHE A 820 -17.36 -3.96 14.78
N CYS A 821 -18.27 -3.74 15.70
CA CYS A 821 -17.98 -3.20 17.03
C CYS A 821 -18.86 -3.88 18.10
N SER A 822 -19.03 -5.20 17.99
CA SER A 822 -19.79 -6.01 18.94
C SER A 822 -19.18 -7.40 19.08
N GLU A 823 -19.38 -8.02 20.25
CA GLU A 823 -18.95 -9.38 20.53
C GLU A 823 -19.59 -10.40 19.57
N THR A 824 -20.88 -10.21 19.27
CA THR A 824 -21.62 -11.06 18.31
C THR A 824 -20.98 -10.98 16.93
N GLY A 825 -20.73 -9.77 16.41
CA GLY A 825 -20.09 -9.56 15.11
C GLY A 825 -18.69 -10.18 15.06
N ARG A 826 -17.92 -10.09 16.15
CA ARG A 826 -16.60 -10.75 16.25
C ARG A 826 -16.71 -12.28 16.09
N GLN A 827 -17.65 -12.88 16.82
CA GLN A 827 -17.86 -14.32 16.78
C GLN A 827 -18.32 -14.80 15.40
N GLU A 828 -19.25 -14.07 14.77
CA GLU A 828 -19.72 -14.37 13.42
C GLU A 828 -18.62 -14.34 12.39
N VAL A 829 -17.77 -13.30 12.40
CA VAL A 829 -16.62 -13.17 11.48
C VAL A 829 -15.63 -14.31 11.69
N GLN A 830 -15.27 -14.63 12.94
CA GLN A 830 -14.35 -15.74 13.25
C GLN A 830 -14.92 -17.08 12.79
N GLN A 831 -16.17 -17.35 13.09
CA GLN A 831 -16.83 -18.61 12.73
C GLN A 831 -16.93 -18.76 11.21
N PHE A 832 -17.34 -17.71 10.51
CA PHE A 832 -17.50 -17.75 9.06
C PHE A 832 -16.19 -18.06 8.34
N PHE A 833 -15.12 -17.31 8.61
CA PHE A 833 -13.82 -17.52 7.96
C PHE A 833 -13.03 -18.73 8.49
N SER A 834 -13.50 -19.39 9.56
CA SER A 834 -12.94 -20.69 9.96
C SER A 834 -13.21 -21.78 8.91
N THR A 835 -14.35 -21.69 8.20
CA THR A 835 -14.80 -22.65 7.17
C THR A 835 -14.75 -22.12 5.75
N HIS A 836 -14.68 -20.80 5.57
CA HIS A 836 -14.65 -20.12 4.27
C HIS A 836 -13.29 -19.42 4.10
N LYS A 837 -12.27 -20.23 3.79
CA LYS A 837 -10.91 -19.71 3.62
C LYS A 837 -10.80 -18.82 2.39
N VAL A 838 -10.07 -17.71 2.53
CA VAL A 838 -9.73 -16.77 1.46
C VAL A 838 -8.22 -16.77 1.29
N ALA A 839 -7.76 -16.96 0.06
CA ALA A 839 -6.33 -17.00 -0.23
C ALA A 839 -5.63 -15.70 0.22
N ALA A 840 -4.43 -15.80 0.75
CA ALA A 840 -3.59 -14.69 1.21
C ALA A 840 -4.23 -13.71 2.23
N ALA A 841 -5.39 -14.06 2.85
CA ALA A 841 -6.14 -13.16 3.73
C ALA A 841 -6.00 -13.46 5.25
N ASP A 842 -5.16 -14.40 5.64
CA ASP A 842 -5.02 -14.79 7.07
C ASP A 842 -4.58 -13.61 7.95
N GLN A 843 -3.68 -12.78 7.47
CA GLN A 843 -3.23 -11.59 8.20
C GLN A 843 -4.32 -10.52 8.26
N ALA A 844 -5.06 -10.32 7.16
CA ALA A 844 -6.19 -9.40 7.12
C ALA A 844 -7.29 -9.81 8.12
N LEU A 845 -7.55 -11.11 8.28
CA LEU A 845 -8.49 -11.62 9.28
C LEU A 845 -8.02 -11.34 10.72
N LYS A 846 -6.75 -11.59 11.04
CA LYS A 846 -6.19 -11.28 12.36
C LYS A 846 -6.34 -9.78 12.67
N HIS A 847 -5.96 -8.91 11.75
CA HIS A 847 -6.13 -7.46 11.90
C HIS A 847 -7.59 -7.03 12.04
N SER A 848 -8.52 -7.71 11.34
CA SER A 848 -9.97 -7.44 11.50
C SER A 848 -10.45 -7.75 12.90
N ILE A 849 -10.09 -8.92 13.43
CA ILE A 849 -10.48 -9.31 14.79
C ILE A 849 -9.89 -8.36 15.84
N GLU A 850 -8.66 -7.93 15.68
CA GLU A 850 -8.05 -6.91 16.55
C GLU A 850 -8.77 -5.57 16.48
N ARG A 851 -9.16 -5.12 15.27
CA ARG A 851 -9.93 -3.88 15.12
C ARG A 851 -11.30 -3.97 15.75
N ILE A 852 -11.99 -5.11 15.66
CA ILE A 852 -13.28 -5.33 16.34
C ILE A 852 -13.08 -5.27 17.87
N ASN A 853 -12.08 -5.98 18.41
CA ASN A 853 -11.78 -5.94 19.84
C ASN A 853 -11.44 -4.53 20.32
N GLY A 854 -10.58 -3.82 19.58
CA GLY A 854 -10.23 -2.43 19.88
C GLY A 854 -11.42 -1.48 19.84
N CYS A 855 -12.38 -1.69 18.93
CA CYS A 855 -13.61 -0.90 18.87
C CYS A 855 -14.52 -1.15 20.08
N ILE A 856 -14.74 -2.40 20.47
CA ILE A 856 -15.53 -2.77 21.65
C ILE A 856 -14.94 -2.14 22.91
N GLU A 857 -13.65 -2.25 23.09
CA GLU A 857 -12.92 -1.69 24.23
C GLU A 857 -12.94 -0.15 24.23
N LEU A 858 -12.68 0.49 23.09
CA LEU A 858 -12.73 1.94 22.93
C LEU A 858 -14.11 2.50 23.31
N ARG A 859 -15.19 1.90 22.79
CA ARG A 859 -16.55 2.31 23.12
C ARG A 859 -16.82 2.17 24.62
N ALA A 860 -16.54 1.04 25.21
CA ALA A 860 -16.78 0.79 26.63
C ALA A 860 -16.08 1.80 27.55
N LEU A 861 -14.88 2.25 27.18
CA LEU A 861 -14.06 3.16 27.99
C LEU A 861 -14.34 4.64 27.72
N GLN A 862 -14.68 5.01 26.50
CA GLN A 862 -14.77 6.42 26.09
C GLN A 862 -16.22 6.93 25.95
N GLU A 863 -17.24 6.09 25.82
CA GLU A 863 -18.63 6.52 25.79
C GLU A 863 -19.04 7.26 27.08
N PRO A 864 -18.73 6.79 28.30
CA PRO A 864 -19.02 7.53 29.53
C PRO A 864 -18.33 8.91 29.58
N GLN A 865 -17.11 8.99 29.03
CA GLN A 865 -16.35 10.24 28.92
C GLN A 865 -17.02 11.21 27.93
N LEU A 866 -17.47 10.71 26.78
CA LEU A 866 -18.22 11.46 25.78
C LEU A 866 -19.51 12.06 26.39
N LYS A 867 -20.28 11.25 27.10
CA LYS A 867 -21.52 11.67 27.75
C LYS A 867 -21.30 12.80 28.75
N ASN A 868 -20.23 12.70 29.57
CA ASN A 868 -19.85 13.76 30.50
C ASN A 868 -19.47 15.05 29.76
N TRP A 869 -18.69 14.94 28.68
CA TRP A 869 -18.32 16.10 27.88
C TRP A 869 -19.52 16.76 27.22
N LEU A 870 -20.43 16.00 26.58
CA LEU A 870 -21.67 16.51 25.98
C LEU A 870 -22.57 17.23 27.01
N THR A 871 -22.67 16.69 28.22
CA THR A 871 -23.43 17.31 29.32
C THR A 871 -22.81 18.66 29.69
N THR A 872 -21.50 18.79 29.68
CA THR A 872 -20.79 20.04 29.98
C THR A 872 -21.01 21.07 28.87
N GLN A 873 -20.93 20.66 27.61
CA GLN A 873 -21.16 21.53 26.45
C GLN A 873 -22.61 22.09 26.44
N SER A 874 -23.61 21.26 26.75
CA SER A 874 -24.99 21.69 26.80
C SER A 874 -25.24 22.76 27.89
N ARG A 875 -24.56 22.70 29.04
CA ARG A 875 -24.62 23.70 30.11
C ARG A 875 -24.01 25.03 29.70
N ILE A 876 -22.85 24.98 29.00
CA ILE A 876 -22.19 26.19 28.50
C ILE A 876 -23.08 26.90 27.48
N SER A 877 -23.62 26.16 26.53
CA SER A 877 -24.53 26.71 25.49
C SER A 877 -25.85 27.26 26.06
N GLY A 878 -26.45 26.59 27.06
CA GLY A 878 -27.66 27.03 27.73
C GLY A 878 -27.47 28.25 28.65
N GLY A 879 -26.28 28.42 29.22
CA GLY A 879 -25.88 29.57 30.04
C GLY A 879 -25.62 30.86 29.25
N VAL A 880 -25.25 30.75 27.95
CA VAL A 880 -25.10 31.92 27.05
C VAL A 880 -26.44 32.41 26.52
N ALA A 881 -27.44 31.53 26.36
CA ALA A 881 -28.79 31.91 25.93
C ALA A 881 -29.64 32.59 27.03
N SER A 882 -29.19 32.53 28.30
CA SER A 882 -29.89 33.15 29.45
C SER A 882 -29.23 34.45 29.95
N ARG A 883 -28.25 34.99 29.24
CA ARG A 883 -27.67 36.33 29.43
C ARG A 883 -27.88 37.15 28.16
#